data_fba517e50f6fff1fb3a03b39df814966
#
_entry.id   fba517e50f6fff1fb3a03b39df814966
#
_cell.length_a   1.000
_cell.length_b   1.000
_cell.length_c   1.000
_cell.angle_alpha   90.00
_cell.angle_beta   90.00
_cell.angle_gamma   90.00
#
_symmetry.space_group_name_H-M   'P 1'
#
loop_
_entity.id
_entity.type
_entity.pdbx_description
1 polymer ?
#
loop_
_entity_poly.entity_id
_entity_poly.type
_entity_poly.pdbx_seq_one_letter_code
_entity_poly.pdbx_strand_id
1 'polypeptide(L)'
;MVIYFLTLFFILIIHLYYRLPFWMLSIFWFFTPFICYKLKLITNTQGIITLFLILNIIIIGNFSHLRRLFFTLPFLRVFNSKDRINWQRFKNIDDGWLVTDFEKAIYNGQPDFSYQIPESKPSEDAQNFLNSIGQKSDMDPERYRHFLSEHGISALAIKKKYAGHGFNRRDVAHIINGISQYNPLLAALIGIINTESVISLISRYGTKEQCDHYLPAFAKGHKQPFLNTTFLYELLENGRSSIEGRVETELHKAQDTVGIRLSFTDIIMLGTARSSVFYLAVNLSDFTNEISNHTRLGTVLCLFDSEHDDIKVIPGNEVYKGLFKYYRCSAKDIFIPLSQIIGGNAAINQGIKQLYVNQAQGAGIWPAAVSRYIQDSASYFSWYFAHIKKQNSRPLMDYRLVRKQLNRQFSYRQRLINVQQTALINGQKPLMSYSNILFKNSLFDDSLQQLNWLRTILGSHAHQIKSEHKLNQYFRVKHLSMELDGHSHEINQLPLMKKVALSAHPWYKLEIAELEKSQIDSKKVDKLLFKHMAYILHNVTKIWVYSVRTSWLGRFFWRKSKHKNRIRRLSSSYALVADLALIKWSLRKDNNTEFTAFLAECNQHLITQVAVLSEYRQHKNHDMRRFVLKQSLRDSYYLCQKALNQSINSAFNHYPSLFLKVLIFPFGKPFHPAGFATDEMLEPLPENGLQHPIQATRSITRVADASHQLLAAKNIETAVTNATGLTVTSKNYQVLIDRSLAAGIISVEQAEQLRAAYDAIHDLEIINHFGTHYDQ
;
A
#
# COMPACT_ATOMS: atom_id res chain seq x y z
N MET A 1 -2.09 42.97 28.45
CA MET A 1 -2.60 42.73 27.10
C MET A 1 -2.11 41.37 26.54
N VAL A 2 -0.80 41.12 26.36
CA VAL A 2 -0.26 39.84 25.81
C VAL A 2 -0.71 38.64 26.66
N ILE A 3 -0.56 38.69 27.97
CA ILE A 3 -0.97 37.60 28.89
C ILE A 3 -2.47 37.32 28.77
N TYR A 4 -3.28 38.36 28.63
CA TYR A 4 -4.72 38.20 28.42
C TYR A 4 -5.07 37.45 27.14
N PHE A 5 -4.48 37.83 26.01
CA PHE A 5 -4.69 37.11 24.75
C PHE A 5 -4.16 35.66 24.80
N LEU A 6 -3.03 35.45 25.47
CA LEU A 6 -2.52 34.10 25.72
C LEU A 6 -3.50 33.27 26.54
N THR A 7 -4.13 33.84 27.57
CA THR A 7 -5.12 33.11 28.39
C THR A 7 -6.34 32.72 27.55
N LEU A 8 -6.91 33.65 26.77
CA LEU A 8 -8.02 33.37 25.87
C LEU A 8 -7.64 32.28 24.86
N PHE A 9 -6.44 32.35 24.30
CA PHE A 9 -5.92 31.36 23.36
C PHE A 9 -5.73 29.96 24.00
N PHE A 10 -5.23 29.91 25.24
CA PHE A 10 -5.11 28.63 25.97
C PHE A 10 -6.47 28.00 26.27
N ILE A 11 -7.44 28.80 26.70
CA ILE A 11 -8.81 28.33 26.92
C ILE A 11 -9.40 27.79 25.64
N LEU A 12 -9.22 28.48 24.51
CA LEU A 12 -9.66 28.00 23.19
C LEU A 12 -8.98 26.69 22.81
N ILE A 13 -7.66 26.56 22.99
CA ILE A 13 -6.92 25.34 22.71
C ILE A 13 -7.45 24.17 23.54
N ILE A 14 -7.65 24.37 24.86
CA ILE A 14 -8.18 23.32 25.75
C ILE A 14 -9.57 22.90 25.28
N HIS A 15 -10.44 23.87 25.04
CA HIS A 15 -11.81 23.64 24.60
C HIS A 15 -11.87 22.83 23.29
N LEU A 16 -11.13 23.25 22.26
CA LEU A 16 -11.09 22.60 20.96
C LEU A 16 -10.39 21.22 21.02
N TYR A 17 -9.38 21.08 21.88
CA TYR A 17 -8.68 19.80 22.05
C TYR A 17 -9.58 18.71 22.64
N TYR A 18 -10.37 19.05 23.67
CA TYR A 18 -11.29 18.13 24.32
C TYR A 18 -12.68 18.06 23.67
N ARG A 19 -12.92 18.82 22.60
CA ARG A 19 -14.22 18.90 21.90
C ARG A 19 -15.37 19.25 22.84
N LEU A 20 -15.14 20.18 23.74
CA LEU A 20 -16.18 20.63 24.66
C LEU A 20 -17.29 21.38 23.90
N PRO A 21 -18.54 21.38 24.36
CA PRO A 21 -19.62 22.15 23.74
C PRO A 21 -19.33 23.65 23.72
N PHE A 22 -19.71 24.35 22.65
CA PHE A 22 -19.39 25.78 22.47
C PHE A 22 -19.92 26.66 23.59
N TRP A 23 -21.04 26.31 24.24
CA TRP A 23 -21.55 27.04 25.38
C TRP A 23 -20.59 27.04 26.57
N MET A 24 -19.82 25.97 26.79
CA MET A 24 -18.79 25.95 27.84
C MET A 24 -17.67 26.99 27.55
N LEU A 25 -17.20 27.02 26.26
CA LEU A 25 -16.23 28.05 25.86
C LEU A 25 -16.78 29.46 26.14
N SER A 26 -18.06 29.66 25.84
CA SER A 26 -18.73 30.94 26.02
C SER A 26 -18.71 31.39 27.49
N ILE A 27 -18.94 30.48 28.43
CA ILE A 27 -18.85 30.80 29.88
C ILE A 27 -17.41 31.19 30.24
N PHE A 28 -16.41 30.38 29.88
CA PHE A 28 -15.03 30.69 30.20
C PHE A 28 -14.57 32.03 29.58
N TRP A 29 -14.91 32.27 28.33
CA TRP A 29 -14.54 33.51 27.64
C TRP A 29 -15.26 34.74 28.23
N PHE A 30 -16.51 34.59 28.64
CA PHE A 30 -17.26 35.69 29.26
C PHE A 30 -16.63 36.19 30.57
N PHE A 31 -16.17 35.24 31.42
CA PHE A 31 -15.56 35.62 32.70
C PHE A 31 -14.10 36.02 32.60
N THR A 32 -13.37 35.63 31.54
CA THR A 32 -11.93 35.95 31.41
C THR A 32 -11.60 37.44 31.47
N PRO A 33 -12.33 38.38 30.80
CA PRO A 33 -12.07 39.81 30.90
C PRO A 33 -12.17 40.35 32.33
N PHE A 34 -13.16 39.87 33.11
CA PHE A 34 -13.34 40.31 34.52
C PHE A 34 -12.19 39.84 35.41
N ILE A 35 -11.74 38.60 35.23
CA ILE A 35 -10.61 38.03 35.97
C ILE A 35 -9.32 38.79 35.61
N CYS A 36 -9.07 38.99 34.34
CA CYS A 36 -7.87 39.70 33.86
C CYS A 36 -7.87 41.19 34.28
N TYR A 37 -9.04 41.83 34.36
CA TYR A 37 -9.18 43.21 34.91
C TYR A 37 -8.83 43.22 36.41
N LYS A 38 -9.40 42.33 37.21
CA LYS A 38 -9.05 42.22 38.64
C LYS A 38 -7.57 41.95 38.89
N LEU A 39 -6.93 41.17 38.00
CA LEU A 39 -5.49 40.91 38.07
C LEU A 39 -4.62 42.04 37.48
N LYS A 40 -5.22 43.20 37.13
CA LYS A 40 -4.55 44.36 36.52
C LYS A 40 -3.78 44.05 35.22
N LEU A 41 -4.18 43.03 34.49
CA LEU A 41 -3.55 42.63 33.22
C LEU A 41 -4.06 43.44 32.02
N ILE A 42 -5.24 44.04 32.14
CA ILE A 42 -5.90 44.90 31.13
C ILE A 42 -6.48 46.12 31.78
N THR A 43 -6.59 47.21 31.00
CA THR A 43 -7.26 48.45 31.45
C THR A 43 -8.78 48.29 31.31
N ASN A 44 -9.54 49.17 31.97
CA ASN A 44 -11.00 49.14 31.94
C ASN A 44 -11.55 49.26 30.51
N THR A 45 -11.02 50.20 29.72
CA THR A 45 -11.39 50.39 28.31
C THR A 45 -11.09 49.17 27.45
N GLN A 46 -9.92 48.53 27.63
CA GLN A 46 -9.55 47.31 26.95
C GLN A 46 -10.48 46.12 27.32
N GLY A 47 -10.84 46.05 28.61
CA GLY A 47 -11.78 45.04 29.12
C GLY A 47 -13.15 45.14 28.47
N ILE A 48 -13.69 46.37 28.37
CA ILE A 48 -15.00 46.63 27.77
C ILE A 48 -15.01 46.31 26.26
N ILE A 49 -13.98 46.74 25.52
CA ILE A 49 -13.88 46.46 24.07
C ILE A 49 -13.77 44.95 23.81
N THR A 50 -12.92 44.26 24.56
CA THR A 50 -12.74 42.79 24.38
C THR A 50 -13.97 42.01 24.82
N LEU A 51 -14.65 42.42 25.89
CA LEU A 51 -15.92 41.84 26.32
C LEU A 51 -16.99 41.99 25.23
N PHE A 52 -17.09 43.17 24.61
CA PHE A 52 -18.03 43.41 23.52
C PHE A 52 -17.75 42.49 22.32
N LEU A 53 -16.48 42.35 21.90
CA LEU A 53 -16.09 41.43 20.81
C LEU A 53 -16.40 39.99 21.16
N ILE A 54 -16.04 39.54 22.36
CA ILE A 54 -16.32 38.19 22.85
C ILE A 54 -17.83 37.92 22.89
N LEU A 55 -18.62 38.88 23.38
CA LEU A 55 -20.07 38.77 23.48
C LEU A 55 -20.71 38.58 22.09
N ASN A 56 -20.25 39.29 21.07
CA ASN A 56 -20.71 39.09 19.68
C ASN A 56 -20.39 37.70 19.19
N ILE A 57 -19.17 37.17 19.42
CA ILE A 57 -18.78 35.83 19.03
C ILE A 57 -19.65 34.79 19.77
N ILE A 58 -19.88 34.98 21.06
CA ILE A 58 -20.72 34.11 21.89
C ILE A 58 -22.17 34.10 21.37
N ILE A 59 -22.73 35.23 21.11
CA ILE A 59 -24.10 35.37 20.60
C ILE A 59 -24.24 34.70 19.25
N ILE A 60 -23.37 35.04 18.28
CA ILE A 60 -23.42 34.47 16.95
C ILE A 60 -23.20 32.92 17.01
N GLY A 61 -22.26 32.46 17.82
CA GLY A 61 -21.93 31.04 17.92
C GLY A 61 -23.02 30.17 18.56
N ASN A 62 -23.70 30.68 19.63
CA ASN A 62 -24.75 29.91 20.31
C ASN A 62 -26.13 30.06 19.67
N PHE A 63 -26.46 31.21 19.09
CA PHE A 63 -27.77 31.38 18.44
C PHE A 63 -27.73 30.98 16.97
N SER A 64 -28.32 29.82 16.68
CA SER A 64 -28.38 29.25 15.35
C SER A 64 -29.05 30.16 14.29
N HIS A 65 -29.97 31.03 14.73
CA HIS A 65 -30.63 31.95 13.82
C HIS A 65 -29.66 33.03 13.28
N LEU A 66 -28.86 33.64 14.15
CA LEU A 66 -27.86 34.64 13.78
C LEU A 66 -26.73 34.00 12.97
N ARG A 67 -26.27 32.84 13.39
CA ARG A 67 -25.26 32.09 12.64
C ARG A 67 -25.71 31.74 11.20
N ARG A 68 -26.97 31.36 11.03
CA ARG A 68 -27.54 31.14 9.67
C ARG A 68 -27.56 32.44 8.86
N LEU A 69 -27.97 33.56 9.47
CA LEU A 69 -28.04 34.82 8.77
C LEU A 69 -26.66 35.29 8.28
N PHE A 70 -25.64 35.24 9.15
CA PHE A 70 -24.31 35.77 8.87
C PHE A 70 -23.38 34.83 8.12
N PHE A 71 -23.55 33.51 8.22
CA PHE A 71 -22.64 32.55 7.62
C PHE A 71 -23.34 31.59 6.63
N THR A 72 -24.40 30.89 7.05
CA THR A 72 -25.00 29.83 6.24
C THR A 72 -25.73 30.36 5.02
N LEU A 73 -26.50 31.43 5.14
CA LEU A 73 -27.22 32.02 3.99
C LEU A 73 -26.28 32.65 2.95
N PRO A 74 -25.25 33.44 3.34
CA PRO A 74 -24.22 33.88 2.39
C PRO A 74 -23.50 32.73 1.70
N PHE A 75 -23.12 31.69 2.45
CA PHE A 75 -22.50 30.47 1.89
C PHE A 75 -23.42 29.84 0.85
N LEU A 76 -24.71 29.62 1.17
CA LEU A 76 -25.68 29.04 0.24
C LEU A 76 -25.89 29.90 -1.02
N ARG A 77 -25.85 31.24 -0.90
CA ARG A 77 -25.94 32.13 -2.05
C ARG A 77 -24.75 31.99 -3.01
N VAL A 78 -23.55 31.89 -2.47
CA VAL A 78 -22.33 31.68 -3.26
C VAL A 78 -22.33 30.28 -3.89
N PHE A 79 -22.79 29.29 -3.14
CA PHE A 79 -22.77 27.88 -3.55
C PHE A 79 -23.84 27.57 -4.61
N ASN A 80 -25.05 28.15 -4.51
CA ASN A 80 -26.12 27.93 -5.47
C ASN A 80 -25.85 28.48 -6.89
N SER A 81 -24.87 29.38 -7.02
CA SER A 81 -24.66 30.09 -8.29
C SER A 81 -23.78 29.36 -9.30
N LYS A 82 -23.01 28.33 -8.94
CA LYS A 82 -21.96 27.87 -9.86
C LYS A 82 -21.77 26.37 -10.12
N ASP A 83 -22.15 25.41 -9.24
CA ASP A 83 -21.56 24.08 -9.39
C ASP A 83 -22.41 22.85 -9.00
N ARG A 84 -23.71 22.83 -9.27
CA ARG A 84 -24.56 21.61 -9.10
C ARG A 84 -24.11 20.40 -9.93
N ILE A 85 -23.27 20.60 -10.94
CA ILE A 85 -22.97 19.57 -11.98
C ILE A 85 -21.84 18.62 -11.55
N ASN A 86 -20.91 19.02 -10.70
CA ASN A 86 -19.75 18.20 -10.37
C ASN A 86 -19.99 17.10 -9.31
N TRP A 87 -21.04 17.24 -8.50
CA TRP A 87 -21.34 16.30 -7.42
C TRP A 87 -22.07 15.04 -7.88
N GLN A 88 -22.78 15.08 -9.01
CA GLN A 88 -23.47 13.90 -9.55
C GLN A 88 -22.53 12.72 -9.85
N ARG A 89 -21.25 13.01 -10.14
CA ARG A 89 -20.23 11.97 -10.34
C ARG A 89 -19.90 11.17 -9.05
N PHE A 90 -20.26 11.70 -7.90
CA PHE A 90 -20.00 11.05 -6.60
C PHE A 90 -21.22 10.29 -6.05
N LYS A 91 -22.38 10.40 -6.71
CA LYS A 91 -23.69 9.96 -6.20
C LYS A 91 -23.90 8.46 -6.12
N ASN A 92 -23.21 7.66 -6.93
CA ASN A 92 -23.60 6.28 -7.20
C ASN A 92 -22.83 5.21 -6.43
N ILE A 93 -22.10 5.56 -5.37
CA ILE A 93 -21.33 4.58 -4.62
C ILE A 93 -21.79 4.58 -3.16
N ASP A 94 -22.42 3.48 -2.76
CA ASP A 94 -22.63 3.18 -1.35
C ASP A 94 -21.26 2.89 -0.71
N ASP A 95 -20.69 3.88 -0.02
CA ASP A 95 -19.27 3.98 0.31
C ASP A 95 -18.85 3.24 1.58
N GLY A 96 -19.76 2.53 2.26
CA GLY A 96 -19.47 1.86 3.52
C GLY A 96 -18.41 0.75 3.45
N TRP A 97 -18.09 0.29 2.23
CA TRP A 97 -17.11 -0.75 1.94
C TRP A 97 -15.74 -0.23 1.49
N LEU A 98 -15.67 1.06 1.10
CA LEU A 98 -14.47 1.64 0.51
C LEU A 98 -13.35 1.85 1.52
N VAL A 99 -13.70 2.28 2.73
CA VAL A 99 -12.76 2.69 3.77
C VAL A 99 -13.09 1.98 5.09
N THR A 100 -12.11 1.30 5.67
CA THR A 100 -12.27 0.63 6.97
C THR A 100 -12.25 1.64 8.13
N ASP A 101 -12.69 1.22 9.32
CA ASP A 101 -12.66 2.09 10.50
C ASP A 101 -11.23 2.43 10.93
N PHE A 102 -10.28 1.50 10.74
CA PHE A 102 -8.86 1.74 10.95
C PHE A 102 -8.33 2.84 10.03
N GLU A 103 -8.64 2.75 8.74
CA GLU A 103 -8.24 3.74 7.73
C GLU A 103 -8.91 5.09 7.97
N LYS A 104 -10.21 5.12 8.34
CA LYS A 104 -10.94 6.33 8.73
C LYS A 104 -10.31 7.02 9.92
N ALA A 105 -9.88 6.26 10.93
CA ALA A 105 -9.24 6.81 12.11
C ALA A 105 -7.93 7.52 11.76
N ILE A 106 -7.11 6.94 10.88
CA ILE A 106 -5.87 7.54 10.39
C ILE A 106 -6.19 8.78 9.55
N TYR A 107 -7.15 8.68 8.63
CA TYR A 107 -7.57 9.78 7.77
C TYR A 107 -8.03 11.00 8.57
N ASN A 108 -8.77 10.79 9.67
CA ASN A 108 -9.37 11.84 10.48
C ASN A 108 -8.48 12.35 11.63
N GLY A 109 -7.18 12.08 11.59
CA GLY A 109 -6.25 12.57 12.62
C GLY A 109 -6.36 11.87 13.97
N GLN A 110 -6.92 10.66 14.03
CA GLN A 110 -7.16 9.88 15.25
C GLN A 110 -6.69 8.43 15.12
N PRO A 111 -5.41 8.19 14.74
CA PRO A 111 -4.92 6.83 14.51
C PRO A 111 -5.11 5.96 15.74
N ASP A 112 -5.65 4.76 15.50
CA ASP A 112 -5.77 3.72 16.50
C ASP A 112 -4.44 2.96 16.61
N PHE A 113 -4.00 2.72 17.85
CA PHE A 113 -2.80 1.98 18.18
C PHE A 113 -3.11 0.72 19.01
N SER A 114 -4.37 0.32 19.10
CA SER A 114 -4.79 -0.80 19.96
C SER A 114 -4.53 -2.14 19.30
N TYR A 115 -4.52 -2.20 17.97
CA TYR A 115 -4.35 -3.47 17.26
C TYR A 115 -2.94 -4.05 17.44
N GLN A 116 -2.87 -5.37 17.48
CA GLN A 116 -1.64 -6.13 17.55
C GLN A 116 -1.47 -6.94 16.27
N ILE A 117 -0.25 -7.03 15.81
CA ILE A 117 0.09 -7.90 14.67
C ILE A 117 0.30 -9.30 15.25
N PRO A 118 -0.57 -10.27 14.93
CA PRO A 118 -0.40 -11.62 15.46
C PRO A 118 0.83 -12.27 14.83
N GLU A 119 1.69 -12.82 15.65
CA GLU A 119 2.75 -13.73 15.20
C GLU A 119 2.06 -15.02 14.73
N SER A 120 1.98 -15.23 13.45
CA SER A 120 1.42 -16.47 12.92
C SER A 120 2.34 -17.04 11.86
N LYS A 121 2.69 -18.30 12.05
CA LYS A 121 3.38 -19.13 11.06
C LYS A 121 2.38 -19.55 9.97
N PRO A 122 2.84 -19.84 8.74
CA PRO A 122 2.02 -20.52 7.74
C PRO A 122 1.59 -21.90 8.26
N SER A 123 0.51 -22.44 7.71
CA SER A 123 0.06 -23.78 8.04
C SER A 123 1.09 -24.84 7.55
N GLU A 124 1.14 -25.99 8.23
CA GLU A 124 1.99 -27.10 7.78
C GLU A 124 1.61 -27.57 6.38
N ASP A 125 0.31 -27.60 6.07
CA ASP A 125 -0.18 -27.93 4.72
C ASP A 125 0.41 -27.00 3.65
N ALA A 126 0.46 -25.69 3.92
CA ALA A 126 1.04 -24.71 2.99
C ALA A 126 2.56 -24.88 2.83
N GLN A 127 3.27 -25.22 3.92
CA GLN A 127 4.70 -25.49 3.87
C GLN A 127 5.01 -26.77 3.10
N ASN A 128 4.25 -27.83 3.35
CA ASN A 128 4.39 -29.11 2.63
C ASN A 128 4.06 -28.95 1.14
N PHE A 129 3.03 -28.17 0.83
CA PHE A 129 2.69 -27.83 -0.55
C PHE A 129 3.85 -27.08 -1.24
N LEU A 130 4.44 -26.08 -0.58
CA LEU A 130 5.58 -25.35 -1.12
C LEU A 130 6.79 -26.23 -1.33
N ASN A 131 7.09 -27.14 -0.40
CA ASN A 131 8.19 -28.10 -0.51
C ASN A 131 7.99 -29.06 -1.70
N SER A 132 6.76 -29.49 -1.97
CA SER A 132 6.45 -30.35 -3.11
C SER A 132 6.65 -29.64 -4.47
N ILE A 133 6.43 -28.33 -4.51
CA ILE A 133 6.66 -27.49 -5.69
C ILE A 133 8.15 -27.16 -5.88
N GLY A 134 8.87 -26.89 -4.80
CA GLY A 134 10.23 -26.35 -4.81
C GLY A 134 11.29 -27.22 -5.50
N GLN A 135 11.09 -28.52 -5.59
CA GLN A 135 12.03 -29.43 -6.24
C GLN A 135 12.01 -29.40 -7.79
N LYS A 136 10.99 -28.73 -8.40
CA LYS A 136 10.76 -28.78 -9.85
C LYS A 136 10.90 -27.41 -10.56
N SER A 137 11.64 -26.48 -10.00
CA SER A 137 11.56 -25.04 -10.34
C SER A 137 12.29 -24.54 -11.60
N ASP A 138 13.12 -25.35 -12.25
CA ASP A 138 13.84 -24.96 -13.49
C ASP A 138 13.15 -25.55 -14.73
N MET A 139 11.86 -25.25 -14.90
CA MET A 139 11.07 -25.84 -15.98
C MET A 139 10.91 -24.90 -17.18
N ASP A 140 10.87 -25.51 -18.37
CA ASP A 140 10.46 -24.92 -19.63
C ASP A 140 8.99 -24.40 -19.57
N PRO A 141 8.62 -23.33 -20.29
CA PRO A 141 7.26 -22.76 -20.30
C PRO A 141 6.12 -23.74 -20.56
N GLU A 142 6.35 -24.76 -21.40
CA GLU A 142 5.32 -25.82 -21.64
C GLU A 142 5.13 -26.74 -20.44
N ARG A 143 6.21 -27.04 -19.73
CA ARG A 143 6.16 -27.80 -18.47
C ARG A 143 5.50 -26.99 -17.35
N TYR A 144 5.60 -25.65 -17.38
CA TYR A 144 4.88 -24.81 -16.41
C TYR A 144 3.36 -24.91 -16.53
N ARG A 145 2.82 -24.98 -17.74
CA ARG A 145 1.36 -25.15 -17.93
C ARG A 145 0.85 -26.47 -17.35
N HIS A 146 1.58 -27.56 -17.62
CA HIS A 146 1.26 -28.86 -17.06
C HIS A 146 1.38 -28.84 -15.53
N PHE A 147 2.43 -28.23 -15.02
CA PHE A 147 2.69 -28.07 -13.61
C PHE A 147 1.60 -27.25 -12.89
N LEU A 148 1.12 -26.13 -13.47
CA LEU A 148 0.04 -25.33 -12.91
C LEU A 148 -1.27 -26.13 -12.78
N SER A 149 -1.58 -26.97 -13.74
CA SER A 149 -2.78 -27.80 -13.72
C SER A 149 -2.63 -29.04 -12.83
N GLU A 150 -1.49 -29.72 -12.87
CA GLU A 150 -1.20 -30.92 -12.09
C GLU A 150 -1.22 -30.68 -10.57
N HIS A 151 -0.70 -29.53 -10.13
CA HIS A 151 -0.63 -29.16 -8.72
C HIS A 151 -1.79 -28.29 -8.24
N GLY A 152 -2.78 -28.02 -9.10
CA GLY A 152 -3.94 -27.19 -8.72
C GLY A 152 -3.58 -25.78 -8.25
N ILE A 153 -2.51 -25.20 -8.80
CA ILE A 153 -1.97 -23.89 -8.35
C ILE A 153 -2.96 -22.74 -8.58
N SER A 154 -3.87 -22.87 -9.54
CA SER A 154 -4.97 -21.92 -9.75
C SER A 154 -6.07 -22.01 -8.67
N ALA A 155 -5.99 -23.01 -7.78
CA ALA A 155 -7.02 -23.34 -6.81
C ALA A 155 -6.56 -23.20 -5.35
N LEU A 156 -5.50 -22.43 -5.07
CA LEU A 156 -4.96 -22.26 -3.72
C LEU A 156 -6.03 -21.80 -2.72
N ALA A 157 -6.81 -20.79 -3.09
CA ALA A 157 -7.84 -20.20 -2.24
C ALA A 157 -9.24 -20.83 -2.39
N ILE A 158 -9.44 -21.71 -3.40
CA ILE A 158 -10.72 -22.40 -3.57
C ILE A 158 -10.92 -23.40 -2.42
N LYS A 159 -12.10 -23.41 -1.85
CA LYS A 159 -12.45 -24.30 -0.71
C LYS A 159 -12.31 -25.77 -1.09
N LYS A 160 -11.90 -26.62 -0.13
CA LYS A 160 -11.73 -28.08 -0.30
C LYS A 160 -12.98 -28.77 -0.85
N LYS A 161 -14.20 -28.31 -0.50
CA LYS A 161 -15.46 -28.85 -1.04
C LYS A 161 -15.62 -28.69 -2.57
N TYR A 162 -14.88 -27.81 -3.19
CA TYR A 162 -14.81 -27.56 -4.63
C TYR A 162 -13.52 -28.09 -5.26
N ALA A 163 -12.90 -29.07 -4.62
CA ALA A 163 -11.63 -29.68 -5.03
C ALA A 163 -10.42 -28.71 -5.05
N GLY A 164 -10.50 -27.58 -4.36
CA GLY A 164 -9.36 -26.67 -4.14
C GLY A 164 -8.57 -27.00 -2.88
N HIS A 165 -7.46 -26.27 -2.65
CA HIS A 165 -6.59 -26.47 -1.48
C HIS A 165 -7.18 -25.85 -0.20
N GLY A 166 -7.99 -24.82 -0.30
CA GLY A 166 -8.63 -24.15 0.84
C GLY A 166 -7.67 -23.33 1.71
N PHE A 167 -6.54 -22.91 1.16
CA PHE A 167 -5.56 -22.11 1.88
C PHE A 167 -6.11 -20.73 2.28
N ASN A 168 -5.77 -20.29 3.46
CA ASN A 168 -6.11 -18.95 3.93
C ASN A 168 -5.20 -17.89 3.31
N ARG A 169 -5.50 -16.60 3.53
CA ARG A 169 -4.76 -15.49 2.93
C ARG A 169 -3.25 -15.48 3.24
N ARG A 170 -2.86 -15.95 4.44
CA ARG A 170 -1.46 -16.01 4.87
C ARG A 170 -0.74 -17.16 4.19
N ASP A 171 -1.40 -18.30 4.09
CA ASP A 171 -0.86 -19.47 3.39
C ASP A 171 -0.64 -19.14 1.91
N VAL A 172 -1.63 -18.49 1.27
CA VAL A 172 -1.49 -18.03 -0.12
C VAL A 172 -0.32 -17.05 -0.26
N ALA A 173 -0.19 -16.05 0.63
CA ALA A 173 0.94 -15.12 0.61
C ALA A 173 2.29 -15.83 0.83
N HIS A 174 2.34 -16.84 1.70
CA HIS A 174 3.53 -17.65 1.94
C HIS A 174 3.93 -18.45 0.70
N ILE A 175 2.98 -19.13 0.05
CA ILE A 175 3.20 -19.89 -1.17
C ILE A 175 3.68 -18.99 -2.30
N ILE A 176 3.06 -17.81 -2.50
CA ILE A 176 3.48 -16.84 -3.50
C ILE A 176 4.91 -16.36 -3.23
N ASN A 177 5.26 -16.07 -1.98
CA ASN A 177 6.61 -15.68 -1.60
C ASN A 177 7.62 -16.79 -1.92
N GLY A 178 7.29 -18.04 -1.60
CA GLY A 178 8.11 -19.21 -1.93
C GLY A 178 8.32 -19.38 -3.44
N ILE A 179 7.25 -19.31 -4.23
CA ILE A 179 7.35 -19.40 -5.70
C ILE A 179 8.16 -18.22 -6.28
N SER A 180 8.09 -17.05 -5.66
CA SER A 180 8.88 -15.88 -6.08
C SER A 180 10.39 -16.13 -6.04
N GLN A 181 10.84 -17.05 -5.21
CA GLN A 181 12.24 -17.49 -5.15
C GLN A 181 12.70 -18.12 -6.46
N TYR A 182 11.80 -18.77 -7.16
CA TYR A 182 12.10 -19.45 -8.42
C TYR A 182 11.77 -18.57 -9.63
N ASN A 183 10.60 -17.94 -9.62
CA ASN A 183 10.15 -17.06 -10.70
C ASN A 183 9.19 -15.98 -10.17
N PRO A 184 9.66 -14.74 -9.94
CA PRO A 184 8.82 -13.63 -9.43
C PRO A 184 7.62 -13.31 -10.32
N LEU A 185 7.78 -13.46 -11.64
CA LEU A 185 6.70 -13.18 -12.58
C LEU A 185 5.60 -14.25 -12.52
N LEU A 186 5.99 -15.52 -12.47
CA LEU A 186 5.04 -16.62 -12.28
C LEU A 186 4.31 -16.49 -10.94
N ALA A 187 5.02 -16.14 -9.88
CA ALA A 187 4.44 -15.89 -8.56
C ALA A 187 3.40 -14.77 -8.58
N ALA A 188 3.68 -13.67 -9.32
CA ALA A 188 2.73 -12.58 -9.51
C ALA A 188 1.47 -13.06 -10.25
N LEU A 189 1.62 -13.80 -11.34
CA LEU A 189 0.49 -14.35 -12.11
C LEU A 189 -0.36 -15.30 -11.26
N ILE A 190 0.27 -16.22 -10.52
CA ILE A 190 -0.43 -17.11 -9.58
C ILE A 190 -1.17 -16.29 -8.52
N GLY A 191 -0.54 -15.25 -7.99
CA GLY A 191 -1.14 -14.35 -7.02
C GLY A 191 -2.39 -13.67 -7.58
N ILE A 192 -2.33 -13.11 -8.77
CA ILE A 192 -3.44 -12.44 -9.44
C ILE A 192 -4.58 -13.44 -9.74
N ILE A 193 -4.25 -14.62 -10.28
CA ILE A 193 -5.22 -15.68 -10.57
C ILE A 193 -6.01 -16.07 -9.31
N ASN A 194 -5.34 -16.26 -8.18
CA ASN A 194 -6.00 -16.70 -6.96
C ASN A 194 -6.71 -15.59 -6.18
N THR A 195 -6.35 -14.33 -6.40
CA THR A 195 -6.81 -13.25 -5.51
C THR A 195 -7.55 -12.10 -6.20
N GLU A 196 -7.35 -11.88 -7.50
CA GLU A 196 -7.96 -10.77 -8.25
C GLU A 196 -8.77 -11.20 -9.49
N SER A 197 -8.72 -12.48 -9.88
CA SER A 197 -9.39 -12.98 -11.07
C SER A 197 -10.88 -13.30 -10.85
N VAL A 198 -11.52 -13.81 -11.90
CA VAL A 198 -12.89 -14.34 -11.86
C VAL A 198 -13.08 -15.45 -10.84
N ILE A 199 -12.03 -16.23 -10.56
CA ILE A 199 -12.05 -17.29 -9.53
C ILE A 199 -12.36 -16.71 -8.15
N SER A 200 -11.66 -15.66 -7.77
CA SER A 200 -11.86 -15.00 -6.48
C SER A 200 -13.21 -14.28 -6.39
N LEU A 201 -13.70 -13.73 -7.50
CA LEU A 201 -15.04 -13.12 -7.58
C LEU A 201 -16.14 -14.17 -7.37
N ILE A 202 -16.09 -15.29 -8.09
CA ILE A 202 -17.07 -16.39 -7.95
C ILE A 202 -16.99 -17.00 -6.54
N SER A 203 -15.78 -17.24 -6.01
CA SER A 203 -15.61 -17.81 -4.66
C SER A 203 -16.22 -16.96 -3.57
N ARG A 204 -16.31 -15.63 -3.77
CA ARG A 204 -16.78 -14.65 -2.79
C ARG A 204 -18.24 -14.25 -2.97
N TYR A 205 -18.66 -14.08 -4.19
CA TYR A 205 -19.94 -13.48 -4.54
C TYR A 205 -20.84 -14.38 -5.39
N GLY A 206 -20.29 -15.45 -5.97
CA GLY A 206 -21.04 -16.37 -6.81
C GLY A 206 -22.22 -17.01 -6.09
N THR A 207 -23.30 -17.28 -6.81
CA THR A 207 -24.39 -18.11 -6.32
C THR A 207 -23.90 -19.54 -6.06
N LYS A 208 -24.70 -20.35 -5.39
CA LYS A 208 -24.32 -21.75 -5.14
C LYS A 208 -24.11 -22.49 -6.46
N GLU A 209 -24.99 -22.28 -7.43
CA GLU A 209 -24.94 -22.89 -8.78
C GLU A 209 -23.67 -22.45 -9.51
N GLN A 210 -23.33 -21.16 -9.48
CA GLN A 210 -22.09 -20.65 -10.08
C GLN A 210 -20.85 -21.25 -9.40
N CYS A 211 -20.83 -21.34 -8.08
CA CYS A 211 -19.73 -21.95 -7.34
C CYS A 211 -19.60 -23.45 -7.66
N ASP A 212 -20.71 -24.20 -7.67
CA ASP A 212 -20.73 -25.63 -7.93
C ASP A 212 -20.32 -25.95 -9.39
N HIS A 213 -20.60 -25.05 -10.34
CA HIS A 213 -20.25 -25.22 -11.75
C HIS A 213 -18.81 -24.83 -12.07
N TYR A 214 -18.39 -23.62 -11.68
CA TYR A 214 -17.12 -23.06 -12.12
C TYR A 214 -15.93 -23.44 -11.25
N LEU A 215 -16.07 -23.47 -9.91
CA LEU A 215 -14.92 -23.65 -9.03
C LEU A 215 -14.25 -25.02 -9.16
N PRO A 216 -14.98 -26.15 -9.29
CA PRO A 216 -14.35 -27.43 -9.55
C PRO A 216 -13.64 -27.51 -10.92
N ALA A 217 -14.18 -26.82 -11.95
CA ALA A 217 -13.57 -26.77 -13.27
C ALA A 217 -12.23 -26.02 -13.25
N PHE A 218 -12.15 -24.90 -12.51
CA PHE A 218 -10.88 -24.19 -12.27
C PHE A 218 -9.90 -25.01 -11.43
N ALA A 219 -10.38 -25.68 -10.38
CA ALA A 219 -9.53 -26.48 -9.50
C ALA A 219 -8.87 -27.66 -10.23
N LYS A 220 -9.61 -28.29 -11.16
CA LYS A 220 -9.10 -29.39 -12.01
C LYS A 220 -8.31 -28.90 -13.23
N GLY A 221 -8.20 -27.59 -13.44
CA GLY A 221 -7.51 -27.01 -14.60
C GLY A 221 -8.25 -27.17 -15.93
N HIS A 222 -9.53 -27.59 -15.91
CA HIS A 222 -10.35 -27.72 -17.13
C HIS A 222 -10.69 -26.36 -17.72
N LYS A 223 -10.88 -25.35 -16.89
CA LYS A 223 -11.05 -23.93 -17.25
C LYS A 223 -9.97 -23.07 -16.61
N GLN A 224 -9.62 -21.98 -17.29
CA GLN A 224 -8.63 -21.01 -16.81
C GLN A 224 -9.24 -19.60 -16.83
N PRO A 225 -8.84 -18.71 -15.93
CA PRO A 225 -9.33 -17.33 -15.94
C PRO A 225 -8.59 -16.50 -17.00
N PHE A 226 -9.31 -15.70 -17.76
CA PHE A 226 -8.73 -14.51 -18.40
C PHE A 226 -8.58 -13.40 -17.37
N LEU A 227 -7.46 -12.72 -17.42
CA LEU A 227 -7.18 -11.53 -16.62
C LEU A 227 -7.56 -10.29 -17.43
N ASN A 228 -8.51 -9.53 -16.95
CA ASN A 228 -8.96 -8.30 -17.62
C ASN A 228 -7.96 -7.18 -17.34
N THR A 229 -7.72 -6.37 -18.36
CA THR A 229 -6.97 -5.13 -18.25
C THR A 229 -7.95 -3.96 -18.09
N THR A 230 -7.69 -3.03 -17.19
CA THR A 230 -8.18 -1.62 -17.20
C THR A 230 -9.55 -1.25 -16.63
N PHE A 231 -10.29 -2.07 -15.88
CA PHE A 231 -11.67 -1.67 -15.54
C PHE A 231 -11.89 -0.85 -14.26
N LEU A 232 -11.14 -1.10 -13.17
CA LEU A 232 -11.55 -0.55 -11.86
C LEU A 232 -11.50 0.98 -11.81
N TYR A 233 -10.43 1.57 -12.29
CA TYR A 233 -10.25 3.03 -12.16
C TYR A 233 -11.20 3.81 -13.06
N GLU A 234 -11.49 3.30 -14.25
CA GLU A 234 -12.51 3.85 -15.13
C GLU A 234 -13.90 3.82 -14.47
N LEU A 235 -14.25 2.69 -13.85
CA LEU A 235 -15.49 2.54 -13.11
C LEU A 235 -15.56 3.47 -11.89
N LEU A 236 -14.44 3.67 -11.18
CA LEU A 236 -14.37 4.59 -10.06
C LEU A 236 -14.51 6.05 -10.51
N GLU A 237 -13.95 6.43 -11.65
CA GLU A 237 -14.05 7.79 -12.16
C GLU A 237 -15.43 8.09 -12.72
N ASN A 238 -15.93 7.23 -13.59
CA ASN A 238 -17.20 7.45 -14.31
C ASN A 238 -18.43 7.04 -13.50
N GLY A 239 -18.26 6.18 -12.48
CA GLY A 239 -19.37 5.60 -11.71
C GLY A 239 -20.22 4.60 -12.49
N ARG A 240 -19.78 4.22 -13.69
CA ARG A 240 -20.45 3.28 -14.59
C ARG A 240 -19.48 2.67 -15.59
N SER A 241 -19.86 1.53 -16.17
CA SER A 241 -19.13 0.90 -17.28
C SER A 241 -19.36 1.63 -18.60
N SER A 242 -18.42 1.45 -19.53
CA SER A 242 -18.58 1.81 -20.94
C SER A 242 -19.44 0.79 -21.72
N ILE A 243 -19.59 -0.44 -21.20
CA ILE A 243 -20.40 -1.48 -21.83
C ILE A 243 -21.83 -1.37 -21.32
N GLU A 244 -22.77 -1.16 -22.24
CA GLU A 244 -24.19 -1.06 -21.94
C GLU A 244 -24.90 -2.39 -22.26
N GLY A 245 -25.76 -2.83 -21.34
CA GLY A 245 -26.60 -4.02 -21.49
C GLY A 245 -28.08 -3.66 -21.29
N ARG A 246 -28.95 -4.30 -22.07
CA ARG A 246 -30.40 -4.14 -21.96
C ARG A 246 -31.02 -5.43 -21.46
N VAL A 247 -31.97 -5.31 -20.55
CA VAL A 247 -32.77 -6.44 -20.10
C VAL A 247 -33.80 -6.75 -21.20
N GLU A 248 -33.83 -8.00 -21.62
CA GLU A 248 -34.77 -8.49 -22.62
C GLU A 248 -35.18 -9.92 -22.27
N THR A 249 -36.39 -10.32 -22.70
CA THR A 249 -36.86 -11.70 -22.58
C THR A 249 -36.72 -12.38 -23.92
N GLU A 250 -36.05 -13.51 -23.98
CA GLU A 250 -35.81 -14.31 -25.20
C GLU A 250 -36.08 -15.78 -24.96
N LEU A 251 -36.48 -16.50 -26.00
CA LEU A 251 -36.67 -17.94 -25.97
C LEU A 251 -35.27 -18.63 -25.94
N HIS A 252 -34.81 -18.97 -24.77
CA HIS A 252 -33.53 -19.67 -24.56
C HIS A 252 -33.79 -21.11 -24.11
N LYS A 253 -33.26 -22.09 -24.85
CA LYS A 253 -33.46 -23.54 -24.55
C LYS A 253 -34.93 -23.94 -24.41
N ALA A 254 -35.80 -23.42 -25.28
CA ALA A 254 -37.25 -23.64 -25.33
C ALA A 254 -38.03 -23.12 -24.09
N GLN A 255 -37.47 -22.16 -23.35
CA GLN A 255 -38.19 -21.43 -22.28
C GLN A 255 -37.95 -19.94 -22.42
N ASP A 256 -38.99 -19.15 -22.13
CA ASP A 256 -38.83 -17.69 -22.03
C ASP A 256 -37.90 -17.35 -20.86
N THR A 257 -36.76 -16.81 -21.19
CA THR A 257 -35.70 -16.51 -20.22
C THR A 257 -35.42 -15.02 -20.23
N VAL A 258 -35.49 -14.39 -19.07
CA VAL A 258 -35.04 -13.02 -18.89
C VAL A 258 -33.53 -12.99 -18.87
N GLY A 259 -32.94 -12.12 -19.68
CA GLY A 259 -31.50 -12.02 -19.82
C GLY A 259 -31.02 -10.62 -20.18
N ILE A 260 -29.79 -10.54 -20.60
CA ILE A 260 -29.12 -9.29 -20.94
C ILE A 260 -28.64 -9.39 -22.38
N ARG A 261 -29.07 -8.46 -23.22
CA ARG A 261 -28.54 -8.27 -24.57
C ARG A 261 -27.50 -7.18 -24.58
N LEU A 262 -26.33 -7.46 -25.11
CA LEU A 262 -25.21 -6.53 -25.11
C LEU A 262 -24.24 -6.77 -26.27
N SER A 263 -23.41 -5.78 -26.54
CA SER A 263 -22.29 -5.88 -27.49
C SER A 263 -21.03 -5.31 -26.87
N PHE A 264 -19.89 -5.89 -27.19
CA PHE A 264 -18.59 -5.36 -26.85
C PHE A 264 -17.58 -5.63 -27.95
N THR A 265 -16.61 -4.75 -28.11
CA THR A 265 -15.59 -4.85 -29.15
C THR A 265 -14.20 -4.66 -28.57
N ASP A 266 -13.25 -5.47 -29.08
CA ASP A 266 -11.82 -5.31 -28.86
C ASP A 266 -11.37 -5.24 -27.38
N ILE A 267 -12.03 -6.01 -26.51
CA ILE A 267 -11.62 -6.14 -25.12
C ILE A 267 -10.32 -6.94 -25.06
N ILE A 268 -9.25 -6.33 -24.55
CA ILE A 268 -7.96 -6.95 -24.40
C ILE A 268 -7.89 -7.71 -23.07
N MET A 269 -7.47 -8.95 -23.13
CA MET A 269 -7.33 -9.83 -21.97
C MET A 269 -6.01 -10.58 -22.03
N LEU A 270 -5.51 -10.97 -20.88
CA LEU A 270 -4.33 -11.81 -20.73
C LEU A 270 -4.76 -13.20 -20.25
N GLY A 271 -4.38 -14.25 -20.96
CA GLY A 271 -4.80 -15.62 -20.63
C GLY A 271 -3.87 -16.71 -21.12
N THR A 272 -4.20 -17.96 -20.80
CA THR A 272 -3.54 -19.15 -21.30
C THR A 272 -4.17 -19.63 -22.62
N ALA A 273 -3.54 -20.57 -23.31
CA ALA A 273 -4.01 -21.05 -24.63
C ALA A 273 -5.25 -21.96 -24.58
N ARG A 274 -5.88 -22.17 -23.42
CA ARG A 274 -7.08 -23.01 -23.25
C ARG A 274 -8.32 -22.19 -23.01
N SER A 275 -9.47 -22.84 -23.12
CA SER A 275 -10.78 -22.25 -22.86
C SER A 275 -10.81 -21.48 -21.54
N SER A 276 -11.34 -20.30 -21.57
CA SER A 276 -11.18 -19.38 -20.47
C SER A 276 -12.48 -18.67 -20.15
N VAL A 277 -12.70 -18.48 -18.87
CA VAL A 277 -13.84 -17.73 -18.33
C VAL A 277 -13.34 -16.34 -17.93
N PHE A 278 -14.14 -15.34 -18.26
CA PHE A 278 -13.86 -13.96 -17.91
C PHE A 278 -15.13 -13.24 -17.41
N TYR A 279 -14.96 -12.07 -16.88
CA TYR A 279 -16.06 -11.19 -16.52
C TYR A 279 -15.95 -9.84 -17.20
N LEU A 280 -17.09 -9.21 -17.43
CA LEU A 280 -17.14 -7.81 -17.85
C LEU A 280 -18.07 -7.03 -16.92
N ALA A 281 -17.71 -5.80 -16.65
CA ALA A 281 -18.59 -4.86 -15.99
C ALA A 281 -19.57 -4.30 -17.04
N VAL A 282 -20.86 -4.46 -16.82
CA VAL A 282 -21.94 -4.06 -17.73
C VAL A 282 -22.86 -3.10 -17.00
N ASN A 283 -23.20 -2.01 -17.66
CA ASN A 283 -24.15 -1.04 -17.16
C ASN A 283 -25.56 -1.45 -17.62
N LEU A 284 -26.40 -1.85 -16.68
CA LEU A 284 -27.67 -2.50 -16.98
C LEU A 284 -28.81 -1.50 -17.04
N SER A 285 -29.63 -1.61 -18.10
CA SER A 285 -30.85 -0.85 -18.31
C SER A 285 -32.05 -1.77 -18.56
N ASP A 286 -33.19 -1.46 -17.93
CA ASP A 286 -34.43 -2.20 -18.04
C ASP A 286 -35.50 -1.25 -18.57
N PHE A 287 -35.81 -1.38 -19.85
CA PHE A 287 -36.84 -0.58 -20.51
C PHE A 287 -38.22 -1.25 -20.53
N THR A 288 -38.25 -2.56 -20.28
CA THR A 288 -39.43 -3.41 -20.31
C THR A 288 -40.01 -3.66 -18.94
N ASN A 289 -39.34 -3.20 -17.85
CA ASN A 289 -39.71 -3.39 -16.45
C ASN A 289 -39.80 -4.87 -16.07
N GLU A 290 -38.95 -5.72 -16.66
CA GLU A 290 -38.87 -7.16 -16.34
C GLU A 290 -38.27 -7.46 -14.94
N ILE A 291 -37.42 -6.58 -14.47
CA ILE A 291 -36.72 -6.74 -13.18
C ILE A 291 -37.18 -5.66 -12.19
N SER A 292 -37.35 -4.43 -12.64
CA SER A 292 -37.64 -3.28 -11.77
C SER A 292 -38.33 -2.16 -12.52
N ASN A 293 -39.11 -1.36 -11.79
CA ASN A 293 -39.75 -0.12 -12.33
C ASN A 293 -38.73 1.00 -12.61
N HIS A 294 -37.44 0.75 -12.44
CA HIS A 294 -36.36 1.71 -12.72
C HIS A 294 -35.67 1.36 -14.03
N THR A 295 -35.62 2.27 -14.97
CA THR A 295 -34.95 2.08 -16.28
C THR A 295 -33.43 1.84 -16.13
N ARG A 296 -32.78 2.42 -15.12
CA ARG A 296 -31.33 2.25 -14.88
C ARG A 296 -31.11 1.41 -13.64
N LEU A 297 -30.57 0.21 -13.83
CA LEU A 297 -30.33 -0.76 -12.77
C LEU A 297 -28.91 -0.67 -12.17
N GLY A 298 -27.98 0.06 -12.80
CA GLY A 298 -26.60 0.22 -12.36
C GLY A 298 -25.65 -0.82 -12.94
N THR A 299 -24.43 -0.92 -12.37
CA THR A 299 -23.37 -1.78 -12.91
C THR A 299 -23.40 -3.16 -12.28
N VAL A 300 -23.32 -4.20 -13.11
CA VAL A 300 -23.20 -5.62 -12.75
C VAL A 300 -21.91 -6.21 -13.30
N LEU A 301 -21.45 -7.34 -12.76
CA LEU A 301 -20.40 -8.15 -13.33
C LEU A 301 -21.01 -9.39 -13.98
N CYS A 302 -20.85 -9.52 -15.28
CA CYS A 302 -21.37 -10.65 -16.07
C CYS A 302 -20.24 -11.63 -16.41
N LEU A 303 -20.52 -12.94 -16.29
CA LEU A 303 -19.62 -14.03 -16.66
C LEU A 303 -19.76 -14.37 -18.14
N PHE A 304 -18.64 -14.63 -18.78
CA PHE A 304 -18.57 -15.09 -20.17
C PHE A 304 -17.64 -16.28 -20.26
N ASP A 305 -17.99 -17.19 -21.15
CA ASP A 305 -17.13 -18.31 -21.55
C ASP A 305 -16.58 -18.03 -22.94
N SER A 306 -15.28 -18.13 -23.13
CA SER A 306 -14.64 -17.90 -24.43
C SER A 306 -15.02 -18.96 -25.50
N GLU A 307 -15.63 -20.06 -25.08
CA GLU A 307 -16.13 -21.11 -25.97
C GLU A 307 -17.56 -20.83 -26.49
N HIS A 308 -18.17 -19.72 -26.06
CA HIS A 308 -19.49 -19.34 -26.56
C HIS A 308 -19.42 -18.93 -28.03
N ASP A 309 -20.31 -19.50 -28.87
CA ASP A 309 -20.28 -19.36 -30.33
C ASP A 309 -20.32 -17.90 -30.81
N ASP A 310 -21.01 -17.01 -30.08
CA ASP A 310 -21.15 -15.59 -30.42
C ASP A 310 -19.96 -14.73 -29.95
N ILE A 311 -18.97 -15.32 -29.26
CA ILE A 311 -17.79 -14.61 -28.79
C ILE A 311 -16.61 -14.91 -29.71
N LYS A 312 -16.17 -13.90 -30.43
CA LYS A 312 -14.96 -13.98 -31.25
C LYS A 312 -13.74 -13.70 -30.40
N VAL A 313 -12.88 -14.72 -30.28
CA VAL A 313 -11.61 -14.63 -29.55
C VAL A 313 -10.45 -14.70 -30.54
N ILE A 314 -9.64 -13.65 -30.62
CA ILE A 314 -8.49 -13.55 -31.51
C ILE A 314 -7.22 -13.57 -30.67
N PRO A 315 -6.34 -14.58 -30.82
CA PRO A 315 -5.06 -14.61 -30.12
C PRO A 315 -4.11 -13.52 -30.67
N GLY A 316 -3.44 -12.84 -29.77
CA GLY A 316 -2.41 -11.85 -30.06
C GLY A 316 -1.00 -12.38 -29.72
N ASN A 317 -0.11 -11.45 -29.44
CA ASN A 317 1.29 -11.74 -29.13
C ASN A 317 1.45 -12.56 -27.85
N GLU A 318 2.46 -13.40 -27.82
CA GLU A 318 2.87 -14.09 -26.61
C GLU A 318 3.52 -13.13 -25.62
N VAL A 319 3.13 -13.29 -24.37
CA VAL A 319 3.71 -12.58 -23.24
C VAL A 319 4.33 -13.64 -22.33
N TYR A 320 5.53 -13.38 -21.82
CA TYR A 320 6.18 -14.26 -20.85
C TYR A 320 6.55 -15.66 -21.37
N LYS A 321 7.24 -15.74 -22.50
CA LYS A 321 7.77 -17.00 -23.07
C LYS A 321 6.69 -18.10 -23.20
N GLY A 322 5.54 -17.77 -23.77
CA GLY A 322 4.49 -18.73 -24.08
C GLY A 322 3.58 -19.16 -22.93
N LEU A 323 3.78 -18.62 -21.70
CA LEU A 323 2.89 -18.89 -20.58
C LEU A 323 1.52 -18.22 -20.76
N PHE A 324 1.53 -16.97 -21.21
CA PHE A 324 0.36 -16.16 -21.44
C PHE A 324 0.41 -15.53 -22.83
N LYS A 325 -0.78 -15.27 -23.36
CA LYS A 325 -0.99 -14.55 -24.62
C LYS A 325 -2.00 -13.45 -24.39
N TYR A 326 -1.89 -12.38 -25.16
CA TYR A 326 -2.99 -11.46 -25.32
C TYR A 326 -4.10 -12.09 -26.13
N TYR A 327 -5.31 -11.77 -25.77
CA TYR A 327 -6.50 -12.13 -26.51
C TYR A 327 -7.35 -10.89 -26.71
N ARG A 328 -7.94 -10.76 -27.88
CA ARG A 328 -8.90 -9.74 -28.18
C ARG A 328 -10.27 -10.40 -28.32
N CYS A 329 -11.19 -10.03 -27.45
CA CYS A 329 -12.52 -10.60 -27.38
C CYS A 329 -13.55 -9.58 -27.85
N SER A 330 -14.48 -10.01 -28.70
CA SER A 330 -15.56 -9.19 -29.23
C SER A 330 -16.82 -10.04 -29.35
N ALA A 331 -17.98 -9.42 -29.07
CA ALA A 331 -19.29 -10.03 -29.32
C ALA A 331 -20.26 -8.95 -29.82
N LYS A 332 -21.12 -9.34 -30.74
CA LYS A 332 -22.15 -8.46 -31.29
C LYS A 332 -23.52 -9.04 -30.98
N ASP A 333 -24.33 -8.24 -30.30
CA ASP A 333 -25.73 -8.54 -29.98
C ASP A 333 -25.93 -9.90 -29.27
N ILE A 334 -25.02 -10.23 -28.33
CA ILE A 334 -25.08 -11.48 -27.57
C ILE A 334 -26.15 -11.41 -26.48
N PHE A 335 -26.91 -12.50 -26.32
CA PHE A 335 -27.85 -12.69 -25.22
C PHE A 335 -27.25 -13.58 -24.14
N ILE A 336 -27.26 -13.12 -22.89
CA ILE A 336 -26.82 -13.90 -21.73
C ILE A 336 -27.91 -13.94 -20.65
N PRO A 337 -28.22 -15.10 -20.06
CA PRO A 337 -29.18 -15.21 -18.96
C PRO A 337 -28.76 -14.40 -17.73
N LEU A 338 -29.72 -13.93 -16.94
CA LEU A 338 -29.44 -13.22 -15.67
C LEU A 338 -28.63 -14.10 -14.69
N SER A 339 -28.67 -15.41 -14.81
CA SER A 339 -27.86 -16.34 -14.03
C SER A 339 -26.35 -16.18 -14.26
N GLN A 340 -25.94 -15.49 -15.32
CA GLN A 340 -24.53 -15.15 -15.59
C GLN A 340 -24.07 -13.87 -14.85
N ILE A 341 -24.96 -13.15 -14.19
CA ILE A 341 -24.54 -12.08 -13.26
C ILE A 341 -23.86 -12.73 -12.05
N ILE A 342 -22.65 -12.30 -11.70
CA ILE A 342 -21.94 -12.81 -10.50
C ILE A 342 -22.75 -12.45 -9.25
N GLY A 343 -23.27 -13.48 -8.56
CA GLY A 343 -24.17 -13.32 -7.42
C GLY A 343 -25.65 -13.18 -7.79
N GLY A 344 -26.00 -13.36 -9.06
CA GLY A 344 -27.38 -13.35 -9.54
C GLY A 344 -28.08 -11.99 -9.39
N ASN A 345 -29.41 -12.01 -9.37
CA ASN A 345 -30.24 -10.79 -9.31
C ASN A 345 -29.97 -9.93 -8.06
N ALA A 346 -29.60 -10.53 -6.94
CA ALA A 346 -29.27 -9.79 -5.71
C ALA A 346 -28.02 -8.91 -5.85
N ALA A 347 -27.19 -9.16 -6.87
CA ALA A 347 -25.96 -8.41 -7.15
C ALA A 347 -26.16 -7.24 -8.13
N ILE A 348 -27.36 -6.94 -8.54
CA ILE A 348 -27.68 -5.78 -9.39
C ILE A 348 -27.20 -4.51 -8.66
N ASN A 349 -26.52 -3.63 -9.39
CA ASN A 349 -25.86 -2.41 -8.87
C ASN A 349 -24.73 -2.66 -7.85
N GLN A 350 -24.23 -3.89 -7.71
CA GLN A 350 -23.11 -4.22 -6.81
C GLN A 350 -21.77 -4.43 -7.54
N GLY A 351 -21.76 -4.37 -8.88
CA GLY A 351 -20.59 -4.75 -9.68
C GLY A 351 -19.33 -3.95 -9.34
N ILE A 352 -19.43 -2.64 -9.19
CA ILE A 352 -18.28 -1.78 -8.81
C ILE A 352 -17.73 -2.16 -7.44
N LYS A 353 -18.63 -2.39 -6.46
CA LYS A 353 -18.25 -2.81 -5.11
C LYS A 353 -17.58 -4.18 -5.10
N GLN A 354 -18.16 -5.15 -5.84
CA GLN A 354 -17.59 -6.50 -5.95
C GLN A 354 -16.17 -6.46 -6.50
N LEU A 355 -15.97 -5.73 -7.60
CA LEU A 355 -14.67 -5.59 -8.24
C LEU A 355 -13.66 -4.90 -7.33
N TYR A 356 -14.04 -3.77 -6.73
CA TYR A 356 -13.19 -3.02 -5.82
C TYR A 356 -12.73 -3.87 -4.62
N VAL A 357 -13.67 -4.49 -3.92
CA VAL A 357 -13.34 -5.31 -2.73
C VAL A 357 -12.47 -6.49 -3.12
N ASN A 358 -12.70 -7.09 -4.29
CA ASN A 358 -11.86 -8.17 -4.80
C ASN A 358 -10.42 -7.72 -5.03
N GLN A 359 -10.22 -6.60 -5.74
CA GLN A 359 -8.89 -6.07 -6.01
C GLN A 359 -8.21 -5.55 -4.74
N ALA A 360 -8.92 -4.86 -3.84
CA ALA A 360 -8.37 -4.39 -2.58
C ALA A 360 -7.85 -5.53 -1.70
N GLN A 361 -8.50 -6.68 -1.73
CA GLN A 361 -8.04 -7.85 -0.97
C GLN A 361 -6.86 -8.55 -1.65
N GLY A 362 -6.86 -8.66 -2.97
CA GLY A 362 -5.75 -9.22 -3.75
C GLY A 362 -4.48 -8.38 -3.61
N ALA A 363 -4.62 -7.07 -3.73
CA ALA A 363 -3.53 -6.10 -3.53
C ALA A 363 -2.88 -6.18 -2.14
N GLY A 364 -3.59 -6.67 -1.13
CA GLY A 364 -3.03 -6.92 0.20
C GLY A 364 -2.28 -8.24 0.34
N ILE A 365 -2.27 -9.10 -0.69
CA ILE A 365 -1.68 -10.45 -0.62
C ILE A 365 -0.48 -10.57 -1.53
N TRP A 366 -0.69 -10.60 -2.84
CA TRP A 366 0.33 -11.00 -3.80
C TRP A 366 1.46 -9.96 -4.02
N PRO A 367 1.19 -8.64 -4.11
CA PRO A 367 2.26 -7.67 -4.37
C PRO A 367 3.29 -7.65 -3.25
N ALA A 368 2.82 -7.68 -2.01
CA ALA A 368 3.69 -7.71 -0.85
C ALA A 368 4.47 -9.02 -0.74
N ALA A 369 3.87 -10.16 -1.10
CA ALA A 369 4.52 -11.46 -1.08
C ALA A 369 5.67 -11.54 -2.10
N VAL A 370 5.46 -11.08 -3.33
CA VAL A 370 6.50 -11.02 -4.37
C VAL A 370 7.58 -9.97 -4.02
N SER A 371 7.17 -8.79 -3.58
CA SER A 371 8.10 -7.72 -3.19
C SER A 371 8.99 -8.12 -2.02
N ARG A 372 8.47 -8.92 -1.08
CA ARG A 372 9.24 -9.42 0.05
C ARG A 372 10.44 -10.24 -0.36
N TYR A 373 10.26 -11.18 -1.29
CA TYR A 373 11.36 -11.98 -1.82
C TYR A 373 12.47 -11.09 -2.40
N ILE A 374 12.09 -10.09 -3.19
CA ILE A 374 13.05 -9.18 -3.83
C ILE A 374 13.81 -8.37 -2.80
N GLN A 375 13.12 -7.82 -1.81
CA GLN A 375 13.75 -7.01 -0.77
C GLN A 375 14.61 -7.85 0.17
N ASP A 376 14.18 -9.07 0.50
CA ASP A 376 14.98 -10.04 1.24
C ASP A 376 16.28 -10.36 0.48
N SER A 377 16.14 -10.77 -0.79
CA SER A 377 17.27 -11.16 -1.63
C SER A 377 18.25 -9.97 -1.84
N ALA A 378 17.74 -8.79 -2.17
CA ALA A 378 18.58 -7.62 -2.38
C ALA A 378 19.34 -7.20 -1.11
N SER A 379 18.67 -7.24 0.06
CA SER A 379 19.27 -6.84 1.33
C SER A 379 20.34 -7.82 1.79
N TYR A 380 20.07 -9.13 1.75
CA TYR A 380 21.02 -10.16 2.17
C TYR A 380 22.18 -10.29 1.21
N PHE A 381 21.93 -10.27 -0.10
CA PHE A 381 23.01 -10.31 -1.08
C PHE A 381 23.94 -9.12 -0.95
N SER A 382 23.38 -7.91 -0.78
CA SER A 382 24.17 -6.70 -0.52
C SER A 382 25.03 -6.82 0.72
N TRP A 383 24.49 -7.41 1.79
CA TRP A 383 25.19 -7.58 3.07
C TRP A 383 26.32 -8.58 2.93
N TYR A 384 26.08 -9.80 2.39
CA TYR A 384 27.11 -10.81 2.20
C TYR A 384 28.20 -10.34 1.25
N PHE A 385 27.81 -9.74 0.11
CA PHE A 385 28.78 -9.23 -0.85
C PHE A 385 29.68 -8.13 -0.28
N ALA A 386 29.12 -7.25 0.57
CA ALA A 386 29.90 -6.20 1.21
C ALA A 386 30.97 -6.71 2.19
N HIS A 387 30.82 -7.92 2.73
CA HIS A 387 31.82 -8.57 3.58
C HIS A 387 32.96 -9.19 2.73
N ILE A 388 32.63 -9.78 1.59
CA ILE A 388 33.58 -10.47 0.73
C ILE A 388 34.40 -9.49 -0.10
N LYS A 389 33.73 -8.53 -0.72
CA LYS A 389 34.38 -7.61 -1.66
C LYS A 389 35.24 -6.59 -0.94
N LYS A 390 36.53 -6.58 -1.32
CA LYS A 390 37.51 -5.58 -0.85
C LYS A 390 37.76 -4.51 -1.89
N GLN A 391 37.87 -3.29 -1.41
CA GLN A 391 38.30 -2.14 -2.20
C GLN A 391 39.35 -1.37 -1.40
N ASN A 392 40.48 -1.02 -2.03
CA ASN A 392 41.63 -0.41 -1.34
C ASN A 392 42.03 -1.21 -0.07
N SER A 393 42.12 -2.53 -0.21
CA SER A 393 42.49 -3.46 0.83
C SER A 393 41.58 -3.56 2.06
N ARG A 394 40.36 -2.96 1.97
CA ARG A 394 39.38 -2.99 3.05
C ARG A 394 38.06 -3.58 2.55
N PRO A 395 37.33 -4.38 3.31
CA PRO A 395 35.99 -4.83 2.97
C PRO A 395 35.06 -3.65 2.70
N LEU A 396 34.14 -3.78 1.75
CA LEU A 396 33.14 -2.73 1.48
C LEU A 396 32.34 -2.39 2.74
N MET A 397 32.12 -3.36 3.63
CA MET A 397 31.42 -3.19 4.89
C MET A 397 32.10 -2.16 5.82
N ASP A 398 33.41 -1.94 5.72
CA ASP A 398 34.13 -0.97 6.55
C ASP A 398 33.85 0.48 6.11
N TYR A 399 33.31 0.68 4.91
CA TYR A 399 32.99 2.01 4.42
C TYR A 399 31.64 2.49 4.98
N ARG A 400 31.66 3.64 5.66
CA ARG A 400 30.46 4.24 6.29
C ARG A 400 29.29 4.44 5.32
N LEU A 401 29.58 4.77 4.05
CA LEU A 401 28.55 4.94 3.02
C LEU A 401 27.83 3.62 2.70
N VAL A 402 28.58 2.52 2.60
CA VAL A 402 28.02 1.20 2.34
C VAL A 402 27.17 0.76 3.53
N ARG A 403 27.68 0.88 4.78
CA ARG A 403 26.88 0.59 5.98
C ARG A 403 25.59 1.39 6.04
N LYS A 404 25.66 2.67 5.74
CA LYS A 404 24.47 3.54 5.66
C LYS A 404 23.44 3.02 4.68
N GLN A 405 23.88 2.56 3.51
CA GLN A 405 23.00 2.03 2.47
C GLN A 405 22.38 0.70 2.87
N LEU A 406 23.16 -0.21 3.47
CA LEU A 406 22.67 -1.49 4.00
C LEU A 406 21.62 -1.27 5.11
N ASN A 407 21.89 -0.40 6.07
CA ASN A 407 20.95 -0.05 7.13
C ASN A 407 19.62 0.49 6.55
N ARG A 408 19.70 1.24 5.46
CA ARG A 408 18.52 1.74 4.74
C ARG A 408 17.74 0.61 4.07
N GLN A 409 18.43 -0.34 3.42
CA GLN A 409 17.81 -1.53 2.84
C GLN A 409 17.06 -2.34 3.88
N PHE A 410 17.65 -2.65 5.03
CA PHE A 410 16.97 -3.37 6.11
C PHE A 410 15.78 -2.61 6.69
N SER A 411 15.86 -1.29 6.75
CA SER A 411 14.75 -0.45 7.19
C SER A 411 13.54 -0.51 6.22
N TYR A 412 13.78 -0.48 4.91
CA TYR A 412 12.74 -0.60 3.88
C TYR A 412 12.10 -1.99 3.90
N ARG A 413 12.94 -3.03 3.96
CA ARG A 413 12.49 -4.41 4.14
C ARG A 413 11.57 -4.57 5.34
N GLN A 414 11.93 -4.02 6.49
CA GLN A 414 11.12 -4.11 7.70
C GLN A 414 9.78 -3.39 7.56
N ARG A 415 9.74 -2.25 6.86
CA ARG A 415 8.49 -1.55 6.55
C ARG A 415 7.53 -2.42 5.74
N LEU A 416 8.05 -3.06 4.69
CA LEU A 416 7.28 -3.98 3.86
C LEU A 416 6.68 -5.13 4.68
N ILE A 417 7.50 -5.77 5.52
CA ILE A 417 7.06 -6.88 6.38
C ILE A 417 5.89 -6.44 7.27
N ASN A 418 6.00 -5.29 7.92
CA ASN A 418 4.98 -4.80 8.82
C ASN A 418 3.69 -4.42 8.10
N VAL A 419 3.78 -3.81 6.91
CA VAL A 419 2.63 -3.50 6.08
C VAL A 419 1.95 -4.79 5.60
N GLN A 420 2.71 -5.77 5.12
CA GLN A 420 2.19 -7.07 4.71
C GLN A 420 1.47 -7.79 5.85
N GLN A 421 2.10 -7.86 7.02
CA GLN A 421 1.48 -8.49 8.19
C GLN A 421 0.18 -7.80 8.59
N THR A 422 0.13 -6.46 8.51
CA THR A 422 -1.09 -5.68 8.78
C THR A 422 -2.19 -5.97 7.76
N ALA A 423 -1.83 -6.06 6.48
CA ALA A 423 -2.78 -6.38 5.40
C ALA A 423 -3.35 -7.80 5.52
N LEU A 424 -2.57 -8.74 6.07
CA LEU A 424 -2.94 -10.14 6.25
C LEU A 424 -3.66 -10.42 7.58
N ILE A 425 -3.95 -9.42 8.42
CA ILE A 425 -4.73 -9.62 9.65
C ILE A 425 -6.12 -10.13 9.29
N ASN A 426 -6.41 -11.34 9.76
CA ASN A 426 -7.72 -11.97 9.59
C ASN A 426 -8.65 -11.50 10.71
N GLY A 427 -9.76 -10.88 10.33
CA GLY A 427 -10.90 -10.56 11.19
C GLY A 427 -12.20 -10.76 10.41
N GLN A 428 -13.34 -10.54 11.01
CA GLN A 428 -14.63 -10.53 10.29
C GLN A 428 -14.64 -9.51 9.15
N LYS A 429 -13.85 -8.42 9.29
CA LYS A 429 -13.58 -7.42 8.24
C LYS A 429 -12.07 -7.23 8.06
N PRO A 430 -11.60 -7.00 6.83
CA PRO A 430 -10.19 -6.66 6.59
C PRO A 430 -9.84 -5.35 7.32
N LEU A 431 -8.61 -5.28 7.86
CA LEU A 431 -8.14 -4.06 8.52
C LEU A 431 -7.82 -2.96 7.50
N MET A 432 -7.38 -3.33 6.31
CA MET A 432 -7.03 -2.42 5.22
C MET A 432 -7.86 -2.73 3.98
N SER A 433 -8.31 -1.70 3.28
CA SER A 433 -9.07 -1.76 2.03
C SER A 433 -8.36 -0.93 0.94
N TYR A 434 -8.67 0.37 0.81
CA TYR A 434 -8.04 1.22 -0.20
C TYR A 434 -6.52 1.31 -0.04
N SER A 435 -6.04 1.20 1.18
CA SER A 435 -4.61 1.23 1.50
C SER A 435 -3.84 0.11 0.81
N ASN A 436 -4.44 -1.08 0.69
CA ASN A 436 -3.81 -2.19 -0.02
C ASN A 436 -3.57 -1.84 -1.49
N ILE A 437 -4.55 -1.20 -2.15
CA ILE A 437 -4.41 -0.74 -3.54
C ILE A 437 -3.31 0.33 -3.66
N LEU A 438 -3.25 1.28 -2.71
CA LEU A 438 -2.19 2.28 -2.70
C LEU A 438 -0.81 1.65 -2.48
N PHE A 439 -0.70 0.68 -1.56
CA PHE A 439 0.57 0.01 -1.28
C PHE A 439 1.05 -0.85 -2.42
N LYS A 440 0.18 -1.49 -3.20
CA LYS A 440 0.54 -2.32 -4.36
C LYS A 440 1.63 -1.64 -5.19
N ASN A 441 1.45 -0.36 -5.47
CA ASN A 441 2.33 0.43 -6.34
C ASN A 441 3.62 0.85 -5.65
N SER A 442 3.52 1.40 -4.44
CA SER A 442 4.70 1.83 -3.69
C SER A 442 5.62 0.67 -3.30
N LEU A 443 5.07 -0.53 -3.08
CA LEU A 443 5.87 -1.72 -2.81
C LEU A 443 6.75 -2.11 -3.99
N PHE A 444 6.25 -1.98 -5.22
CA PHE A 444 7.05 -2.23 -6.41
C PHE A 444 8.16 -1.19 -6.56
N ASP A 445 7.88 0.10 -6.33
CA ASP A 445 8.88 1.17 -6.41
C ASP A 445 9.95 1.02 -5.33
N ASP A 446 9.56 0.74 -4.10
CA ASP A 446 10.48 0.46 -3.00
C ASP A 446 11.39 -0.74 -3.32
N SER A 447 10.85 -1.79 -3.93
CA SER A 447 11.62 -2.99 -4.29
C SER A 447 12.59 -2.73 -5.45
N LEU A 448 12.18 -1.95 -6.46
CA LEU A 448 13.08 -1.51 -7.53
C LEU A 448 14.20 -0.63 -6.99
N GLN A 449 13.92 0.23 -6.03
CA GLN A 449 14.94 1.02 -5.35
C GLN A 449 15.94 0.15 -4.57
N GLN A 450 15.48 -0.94 -3.94
CA GLN A 450 16.34 -1.93 -3.31
C GLN A 450 17.28 -2.61 -4.32
N LEU A 451 16.76 -2.97 -5.49
CA LEU A 451 17.59 -3.52 -6.58
C LEU A 451 18.62 -2.52 -7.09
N ASN A 452 18.26 -1.24 -7.19
CA ASN A 452 19.21 -0.20 -7.58
C ASN A 452 20.33 -0.02 -6.55
N TRP A 453 20.00 -0.11 -5.26
CA TRP A 453 21.02 -0.08 -4.21
C TRP A 453 21.92 -1.32 -4.23
N LEU A 454 21.35 -2.51 -4.49
CA LEU A 454 22.14 -3.72 -4.71
C LEU A 454 23.13 -3.51 -5.86
N ARG A 455 22.68 -3.01 -7.01
CA ARG A 455 23.54 -2.73 -8.17
C ARG A 455 24.67 -1.75 -7.83
N THR A 456 24.40 -0.75 -7.01
CA THR A 456 25.42 0.20 -6.55
C THR A 456 26.50 -0.48 -5.70
N ILE A 457 26.12 -1.42 -4.84
CA ILE A 457 27.07 -2.18 -4.02
C ILE A 457 27.87 -3.18 -4.86
N LEU A 458 27.25 -3.82 -5.83
CA LEU A 458 27.90 -4.74 -6.75
C LEU A 458 28.88 -4.04 -7.71
N GLY A 459 28.67 -2.77 -8.02
CA GLY A 459 29.50 -2.01 -8.96
C GLY A 459 29.53 -2.65 -10.36
N SER A 460 30.74 -2.94 -10.90
CA SER A 460 30.91 -3.60 -12.20
C SER A 460 30.29 -5.00 -12.27
N HIS A 461 30.20 -5.72 -11.15
CA HIS A 461 29.57 -7.04 -11.10
C HIS A 461 28.07 -6.99 -11.38
N ALA A 462 27.43 -5.81 -11.29
CA ALA A 462 26.02 -5.65 -11.62
C ALA A 462 25.70 -5.91 -13.10
N HIS A 463 26.67 -5.72 -14.01
CA HIS A 463 26.50 -6.03 -15.44
C HIS A 463 26.45 -7.53 -15.74
N GLN A 464 27.00 -8.33 -14.85
CA GLN A 464 27.04 -9.80 -14.99
C GLN A 464 25.72 -10.47 -14.58
N ILE A 465 24.81 -9.71 -13.95
CA ILE A 465 23.44 -10.15 -13.70
C ILE A 465 22.75 -10.20 -15.07
N LYS A 466 22.78 -11.37 -15.72
CA LYS A 466 22.13 -11.60 -17.03
C LYS A 466 20.69 -11.11 -17.01
N SER A 467 20.18 -10.67 -18.17
CA SER A 467 18.79 -10.21 -18.33
C SER A 467 17.73 -11.26 -17.88
N GLU A 468 18.12 -12.52 -17.88
CA GLU A 468 17.31 -13.67 -17.43
C GLU A 468 17.39 -13.93 -15.92
N HIS A 469 18.28 -13.22 -15.20
CA HIS A 469 18.37 -13.40 -13.75
C HIS A 469 17.04 -13.08 -13.08
N LYS A 470 16.65 -13.90 -12.11
CA LYS A 470 15.35 -13.83 -11.42
C LYS A 470 15.05 -12.44 -10.85
N LEU A 471 16.07 -11.71 -10.40
CA LEU A 471 15.93 -10.34 -9.93
C LEU A 471 15.54 -9.36 -11.06
N ASN A 472 15.99 -9.59 -12.29
CA ASN A 472 15.61 -8.75 -13.43
C ASN A 472 14.17 -9.01 -13.91
N GLN A 473 13.64 -10.21 -13.71
CA GLN A 473 12.24 -10.52 -14.00
C GLN A 473 11.27 -9.67 -13.18
N TYR A 474 11.72 -9.14 -12.05
CA TYR A 474 10.90 -8.27 -11.21
C TYR A 474 10.49 -6.95 -11.89
N PHE A 475 11.29 -6.42 -12.78
CA PHE A 475 10.89 -5.26 -13.60
C PHE A 475 9.64 -5.60 -14.43
N ARG A 476 9.55 -6.83 -14.94
CA ARG A 476 8.37 -7.31 -15.67
C ARG A 476 7.14 -7.43 -14.77
N VAL A 477 7.31 -7.76 -13.49
CA VAL A 477 6.20 -7.82 -12.51
C VAL A 477 5.56 -6.44 -12.33
N LYS A 478 6.37 -5.38 -12.22
CA LYS A 478 5.84 -4.01 -12.14
C LYS A 478 5.05 -3.66 -13.41
N HIS A 479 5.59 -3.96 -14.58
CA HIS A 479 4.92 -3.70 -15.86
C HIS A 479 3.60 -4.49 -15.98
N LEU A 480 3.58 -5.77 -15.58
CA LEU A 480 2.36 -6.58 -15.53
C LEU A 480 1.30 -5.92 -14.62
N SER A 481 1.71 -5.46 -13.44
CA SER A 481 0.80 -4.77 -12.53
C SER A 481 0.22 -3.50 -13.15
N MET A 482 1.07 -2.68 -13.78
CA MET A 482 0.63 -1.44 -14.45
C MET A 482 -0.32 -1.72 -15.62
N GLU A 483 -0.07 -2.77 -16.37
CA GLU A 483 -0.89 -3.20 -17.50
C GLU A 483 -2.28 -3.64 -17.04
N LEU A 484 -2.37 -4.46 -16.00
CA LEU A 484 -3.63 -4.92 -15.43
C LEU A 484 -4.42 -3.80 -14.74
N ASP A 485 -3.75 -2.79 -14.21
CA ASP A 485 -4.37 -1.61 -13.58
C ASP A 485 -4.65 -0.47 -14.58
N GLY A 486 -4.17 -0.57 -15.81
CA GLY A 486 -4.49 0.34 -16.92
C GLY A 486 -3.73 1.66 -16.93
N HIS A 487 -2.44 1.72 -16.75
CA HIS A 487 -1.51 2.85 -16.93
C HIS A 487 -0.84 3.36 -15.65
N SER A 488 -0.44 4.63 -15.64
CA SER A 488 0.36 5.17 -14.55
C SER A 488 -0.41 5.21 -13.23
N HIS A 489 0.27 4.80 -12.19
CA HIS A 489 -0.29 4.72 -10.84
C HIS A 489 -0.74 6.09 -10.32
N GLU A 490 -0.03 7.17 -10.68
CA GLU A 490 -0.37 8.52 -10.24
C GLU A 490 -1.73 8.97 -10.79
N ILE A 491 -2.04 8.61 -12.04
CA ILE A 491 -3.34 8.92 -12.66
C ILE A 491 -4.44 8.08 -12.00
N ASN A 492 -4.19 6.80 -11.81
CA ASN A 492 -5.14 5.86 -11.21
C ASN A 492 -5.47 6.18 -9.74
N GLN A 493 -4.55 6.78 -9.01
CA GLN A 493 -4.78 7.20 -7.63
C GLN A 493 -5.80 8.34 -7.49
N LEU A 494 -5.96 9.18 -8.52
CA LEU A 494 -6.86 10.34 -8.46
C LEU A 494 -8.33 9.98 -8.18
N PRO A 495 -9.00 9.11 -8.96
CA PRO A 495 -10.38 8.72 -8.68
C PRO A 495 -10.52 7.97 -7.35
N LEU A 496 -9.56 7.12 -7.01
CA LEU A 496 -9.55 6.40 -5.75
C LEU A 496 -9.47 7.37 -4.55
N MET A 497 -8.52 8.29 -4.54
CA MET A 497 -8.32 9.23 -3.44
C MET A 497 -9.49 10.21 -3.26
N LYS A 498 -10.12 10.65 -4.35
CA LYS A 498 -11.34 11.46 -4.29
C LYS A 498 -12.47 10.72 -3.56
N LYS A 499 -12.71 9.46 -3.94
CA LYS A 499 -13.74 8.61 -3.32
C LYS A 499 -13.43 8.29 -1.87
N VAL A 500 -12.18 7.95 -1.56
CA VAL A 500 -11.68 7.70 -0.20
C VAL A 500 -11.88 8.93 0.68
N ALA A 501 -11.49 10.10 0.19
CA ALA A 501 -11.61 11.35 0.95
C ALA A 501 -13.06 11.66 1.30
N LEU A 502 -13.97 11.50 0.32
CA LEU A 502 -15.40 11.69 0.53
C LEU A 502 -15.97 10.68 1.55
N SER A 503 -15.57 9.41 1.44
CA SER A 503 -16.06 8.32 2.28
C SER A 503 -15.52 8.37 3.70
N ALA A 504 -14.26 8.78 3.86
CA ALA A 504 -13.58 8.86 5.15
C ALA A 504 -13.94 10.13 5.94
N HIS A 505 -14.29 11.22 5.25
CA HIS A 505 -14.61 12.50 5.91
C HIS A 505 -15.95 12.42 6.67
N PRO A 506 -16.00 12.87 7.95
CA PRO A 506 -17.18 12.64 8.79
C PRO A 506 -18.41 13.49 8.41
N TRP A 507 -18.22 14.64 7.77
CA TRP A 507 -19.31 15.60 7.51
C TRP A 507 -19.58 15.87 6.05
N TYR A 508 -18.58 15.82 5.18
CA TYR A 508 -18.66 16.31 3.82
C TYR A 508 -19.74 15.58 2.99
N LYS A 509 -19.85 14.26 3.12
CA LYS A 509 -20.93 13.47 2.46
C LYS A 509 -22.33 13.92 2.89
N LEU A 510 -22.50 14.22 4.19
CA LEU A 510 -23.78 14.66 4.74
C LEU A 510 -24.14 16.08 4.26
N GLU A 511 -23.14 16.95 4.13
CA GLU A 511 -23.30 18.30 3.59
C GLU A 511 -23.74 18.25 2.14
N ILE A 512 -23.06 17.44 1.30
CA ILE A 512 -23.43 17.24 -0.10
C ILE A 512 -24.87 16.72 -0.23
N ALA A 513 -25.19 15.67 0.54
CA ALA A 513 -26.53 15.06 0.50
C ALA A 513 -27.65 16.05 0.87
N GLU A 514 -27.37 17.02 1.75
CA GLU A 514 -28.34 18.05 2.11
C GLU A 514 -28.41 19.17 1.06
N LEU A 515 -27.28 19.54 0.45
CA LEU A 515 -27.18 20.58 -0.57
C LEU A 515 -27.78 20.14 -1.92
N GLU A 516 -27.87 18.84 -2.18
CA GLU A 516 -28.46 18.28 -3.41
C GLU A 516 -29.98 18.15 -3.39
N LYS A 517 -30.61 18.32 -2.24
CA LYS A 517 -32.08 18.26 -2.16
C LYS A 517 -32.74 19.39 -2.96
N SER A 518 -33.90 19.12 -3.52
CA SER A 518 -34.71 20.12 -4.21
C SER A 518 -35.08 21.30 -3.29
N GLN A 519 -35.35 21.00 -2.01
CA GLN A 519 -35.55 21.97 -0.96
C GLN A 519 -34.45 21.82 0.09
N ILE A 520 -33.55 22.81 0.17
CA ILE A 520 -32.40 22.82 1.09
C ILE A 520 -32.88 23.27 2.48
N ASP A 521 -32.72 22.40 3.49
CA ASP A 521 -32.97 22.78 4.89
C ASP A 521 -31.78 23.57 5.46
N SER A 522 -31.89 24.87 5.48
CA SER A 522 -30.85 25.77 6.00
C SER A 522 -30.47 25.50 7.47
N LYS A 523 -31.38 24.92 8.30
CA LYS A 523 -31.08 24.56 9.69
C LYS A 523 -30.15 23.36 9.77
N LYS A 524 -30.36 22.35 8.90
CA LYS A 524 -29.49 21.16 8.83
C LYS A 524 -28.14 21.52 8.25
N VAL A 525 -28.10 22.33 7.18
CA VAL A 525 -26.84 22.83 6.61
C VAL A 525 -26.02 23.61 7.65
N ASP A 526 -26.65 24.52 8.38
CA ASP A 526 -25.99 25.27 9.45
C ASP A 526 -25.34 24.34 10.50
N LYS A 527 -26.09 23.31 10.96
CA LYS A 527 -25.59 22.34 11.95
C LYS A 527 -24.41 21.55 11.41
N LEU A 528 -24.43 21.15 10.13
CA LEU A 528 -23.37 20.38 9.49
C LEU A 528 -22.12 21.24 9.30
N LEU A 529 -22.25 22.45 8.74
CA LEU A 529 -21.16 23.40 8.56
C LEU A 529 -20.48 23.76 9.88
N PHE A 530 -21.25 23.95 10.95
CA PHE A 530 -20.69 24.26 12.27
C PHE A 530 -19.91 23.06 12.86
N LYS A 531 -20.39 21.85 12.68
CA LYS A 531 -19.66 20.64 13.05
C LYS A 531 -18.39 20.44 12.22
N HIS A 532 -18.45 20.74 10.94
CA HIS A 532 -17.30 20.67 10.05
C HIS A 532 -16.24 21.70 10.45
N MET A 533 -16.63 22.95 10.73
CA MET A 533 -15.72 23.97 11.21
C MET A 533 -15.06 23.57 12.55
N ALA A 534 -15.83 22.98 13.47
CA ALA A 534 -15.30 22.42 14.71
C ALA A 534 -14.29 21.30 14.48
N TYR A 535 -14.51 20.45 13.45
CA TYR A 535 -13.57 19.41 13.04
C TYR A 535 -12.24 20.01 12.53
N ILE A 536 -12.29 21.02 11.67
CA ILE A 536 -11.10 21.72 11.17
C ILE A 536 -10.30 22.32 12.33
N LEU A 537 -10.96 23.10 13.19
CA LEU A 537 -10.33 23.74 14.35
C LEU A 537 -9.74 22.75 15.34
N HIS A 538 -10.42 21.61 15.55
CA HIS A 538 -9.90 20.54 16.39
C HIS A 538 -8.61 19.92 15.82
N ASN A 539 -8.53 19.69 14.51
CA ASN A 539 -7.31 19.17 13.86
C ASN A 539 -6.17 20.19 13.93
N VAL A 540 -6.43 21.48 13.69
CA VAL A 540 -5.44 22.56 13.87
C VAL A 540 -4.91 22.57 15.30
N THR A 541 -5.81 22.50 16.29
CA THR A 541 -5.43 22.49 17.73
C THR A 541 -4.56 21.26 18.05
N LYS A 542 -4.91 20.10 17.54
CA LYS A 542 -4.08 18.88 17.70
C LYS A 542 -2.69 19.05 17.10
N ILE A 543 -2.59 19.62 15.90
CA ILE A 543 -1.29 19.89 15.27
C ILE A 543 -0.43 20.73 16.21
N TRP A 544 -0.96 21.80 16.79
CA TRP A 544 -0.25 22.68 17.69
C TRP A 544 0.14 21.99 19.01
N VAL A 545 -0.81 21.34 19.67
CA VAL A 545 -0.55 20.59 20.92
C VAL A 545 0.50 19.50 20.72
N TYR A 546 0.39 18.71 19.66
CA TYR A 546 1.38 17.67 19.38
C TYR A 546 2.70 18.27 18.87
N SER A 547 2.72 19.45 18.27
CA SER A 547 3.94 20.16 17.94
C SER A 547 4.72 20.54 19.19
N VAL A 548 4.04 21.07 20.20
CA VAL A 548 4.65 21.36 21.52
C VAL A 548 5.12 20.06 22.19
N ARG A 549 4.29 19.01 22.23
CA ARG A 549 4.65 17.72 22.84
C ARG A 549 5.82 17.02 22.16
N THR A 550 6.06 17.29 20.88
CA THR A 550 7.16 16.72 20.11
C THR A 550 8.38 17.63 20.01
N SER A 551 8.28 18.86 20.49
CA SER A 551 9.38 19.85 20.58
C SER A 551 10.43 19.45 21.62
N TRP A 552 11.46 20.27 21.76
CA TRP A 552 12.52 20.09 22.77
C TRP A 552 11.97 20.01 24.20
N LEU A 553 11.04 20.89 24.59
CA LEU A 553 10.37 20.86 25.89
C LEU A 553 9.56 19.59 26.11
N GLY A 554 8.84 19.14 25.09
CA GLY A 554 8.03 17.92 25.16
C GLY A 554 8.82 16.63 25.34
N ARG A 555 10.11 16.61 25.01
CA ARG A 555 10.98 15.43 25.22
C ARG A 555 11.14 15.06 26.69
N PHE A 556 11.09 16.00 27.58
CA PHE A 556 11.17 15.77 29.03
C PHE A 556 9.88 15.14 29.56
N PHE A 557 8.73 15.73 29.27
CA PHE A 557 7.46 15.34 29.89
C PHE A 557 6.74 14.18 29.22
N TRP A 558 6.91 13.98 27.90
CA TRP A 558 6.15 12.98 27.10
C TRP A 558 7.02 11.93 26.42
N ARG A 559 8.12 11.54 27.04
CA ARG A 559 9.10 10.59 26.48
C ARG A 559 8.45 9.24 26.09
N LYS A 560 7.58 8.67 26.94
CA LYS A 560 6.92 7.38 26.74
C LYS A 560 5.95 7.37 25.53
N SER A 561 5.33 8.49 25.21
CA SER A 561 4.35 8.61 24.11
C SER A 561 4.89 9.32 22.85
N LYS A 562 6.21 9.47 22.75
CA LYS A 562 6.88 10.25 21.70
C LYS A 562 6.46 9.83 20.28
N HIS A 563 6.50 8.54 19.96
CA HIS A 563 6.14 8.04 18.63
C HIS A 563 4.65 8.22 18.34
N LYS A 564 3.77 7.91 19.29
CA LYS A 564 2.32 8.15 19.15
C LYS A 564 2.00 9.63 18.89
N ASN A 565 2.64 10.55 19.61
CA ASN A 565 2.41 11.99 19.43
C ASN A 565 2.88 12.49 18.05
N ARG A 566 3.99 11.93 17.52
CA ARG A 566 4.47 12.25 16.17
C ARG A 566 3.49 11.80 15.10
N ILE A 567 2.99 10.57 15.20
CA ILE A 567 2.01 10.02 14.26
C ILE A 567 0.71 10.82 14.33
N ARG A 568 0.20 11.13 15.54
CA ARG A 568 -1.00 11.95 15.72
C ARG A 568 -0.85 13.35 15.13
N ARG A 569 0.33 13.96 15.28
CA ARG A 569 0.63 15.25 14.65
C ARG A 569 0.51 15.17 13.13
N LEU A 570 1.21 14.21 12.50
CA LEU A 570 1.21 14.03 11.05
C LEU A 570 -0.17 13.64 10.52
N SER A 571 -0.88 12.76 11.22
CA SER A 571 -2.24 12.37 10.85
C SER A 571 -3.24 13.54 10.94
N SER A 572 -3.14 14.41 11.98
CA SER A 572 -3.98 15.61 12.06
C SER A 572 -3.62 16.63 10.98
N SER A 573 -2.33 16.74 10.62
CA SER A 573 -1.89 17.58 9.50
C SER A 573 -2.41 17.06 8.16
N TYR A 574 -2.39 15.76 7.97
CA TYR A 574 -2.97 15.10 6.80
C TYR A 574 -4.48 15.35 6.72
N ALA A 575 -5.22 15.16 7.83
CA ALA A 575 -6.66 15.39 7.88
C ALA A 575 -7.04 16.82 7.44
N LEU A 576 -6.28 17.81 7.87
CA LEU A 576 -6.49 19.22 7.47
C LEU A 576 -6.23 19.43 5.97
N VAL A 577 -5.15 18.87 5.41
CA VAL A 577 -4.83 19.02 3.98
C VAL A 577 -5.82 18.24 3.11
N ALA A 578 -6.24 17.06 3.56
CA ALA A 578 -7.23 16.24 2.86
C ALA A 578 -8.62 16.89 2.83
N ASP A 579 -9.01 17.60 3.89
CA ASP A 579 -10.24 18.38 3.92
C ASP A 579 -10.21 19.54 2.91
N LEU A 580 -9.12 20.30 2.90
CA LEU A 580 -8.92 21.35 1.89
C LEU A 580 -8.84 20.81 0.46
N ALA A 581 -8.37 19.57 0.30
CA ALA A 581 -8.38 18.88 -0.98
C ALA A 581 -9.81 18.62 -1.48
N LEU A 582 -10.69 18.17 -0.61
CA LEU A 582 -12.11 17.98 -0.94
C LEU A 582 -12.75 19.27 -1.42
N ILE A 583 -12.52 20.37 -0.71
CA ILE A 583 -13.01 21.71 -1.11
C ILE A 583 -12.45 22.09 -2.49
N LYS A 584 -11.15 21.89 -2.72
CA LYS A 584 -10.51 22.24 -3.99
C LYS A 584 -11.05 21.39 -5.15
N TRP A 585 -11.19 20.08 -4.96
CA TRP A 585 -11.75 19.17 -5.97
C TRP A 585 -13.22 19.48 -6.28
N SER A 586 -13.96 20.03 -5.32
CA SER A 586 -15.34 20.45 -5.51
C SER A 586 -15.49 21.74 -6.32
N LEU A 587 -14.58 22.69 -6.12
CA LEU A 587 -14.65 24.03 -6.72
C LEU A 587 -14.02 24.14 -8.12
N ARG A 588 -13.18 23.20 -8.53
CA ARG A 588 -12.47 23.25 -9.82
C ARG A 588 -12.58 21.93 -10.58
N LYS A 589 -12.71 22.03 -11.91
CA LYS A 589 -12.53 20.92 -12.85
C LYS A 589 -11.05 20.43 -12.90
N ASP A 590 -10.21 20.94 -12.04
CA ASP A 590 -8.76 20.77 -12.07
C ASP A 590 -8.38 19.37 -11.57
N ASN A 591 -7.89 18.54 -12.49
CA ASN A 591 -7.34 17.22 -12.21
C ASN A 591 -5.87 17.35 -11.82
N ASN A 592 -5.57 18.03 -10.69
CA ASN A 592 -4.21 18.09 -10.18
C ASN A 592 -3.78 16.72 -9.64
N THR A 593 -3.25 15.89 -10.53
CA THR A 593 -2.78 14.54 -10.24
C THR A 593 -1.60 14.55 -9.28
N GLU A 594 -0.69 15.51 -9.41
CA GLU A 594 0.49 15.65 -8.57
C GLU A 594 0.12 15.88 -7.08
N PHE A 595 -0.80 16.77 -6.81
CA PHE A 595 -1.32 16.99 -5.46
C PHE A 595 -1.89 15.71 -4.86
N THR A 596 -2.69 15.00 -5.66
CA THR A 596 -3.33 13.76 -5.22
C THR A 596 -2.32 12.64 -4.96
N ALA A 597 -1.30 12.51 -5.81
CA ALA A 597 -0.22 11.54 -5.63
C ALA A 597 0.55 11.78 -4.32
N PHE A 598 0.92 13.03 -4.01
CA PHE A 598 1.58 13.35 -2.74
C PHE A 598 0.66 13.12 -1.52
N LEU A 599 -0.65 13.35 -1.67
CA LEU A 599 -1.60 13.07 -0.60
C LEU A 599 -1.72 11.55 -0.35
N ALA A 600 -1.72 10.75 -1.41
CA ALA A 600 -1.71 9.29 -1.32
C ALA A 600 -0.41 8.77 -0.67
N GLU A 601 0.75 9.29 -1.09
CA GLU A 601 2.06 8.97 -0.49
C GLU A 601 2.10 9.31 1.01
N CYS A 602 1.57 10.46 1.40
CA CYS A 602 1.47 10.85 2.81
C CYS A 602 0.63 9.84 3.61
N ASN A 603 -0.51 9.40 3.07
CA ASN A 603 -1.38 8.42 3.70
C ASN A 603 -0.69 7.05 3.86
N GLN A 604 0.01 6.58 2.83
CA GLN A 604 0.81 5.34 2.89
C GLN A 604 1.84 5.39 4.02
N HIS A 605 2.56 6.48 4.15
CA HIS A 605 3.53 6.64 5.23
C HIS A 605 2.88 6.68 6.62
N LEU A 606 1.68 7.25 6.76
CA LEU A 606 0.94 7.22 8.02
C LEU A 606 0.55 5.80 8.43
N ILE A 607 0.02 5.02 7.49
CA ILE A 607 -0.33 3.62 7.75
C ILE A 607 0.91 2.80 8.09
N THR A 608 2.00 2.98 7.33
CA THR A 608 3.29 2.36 7.62
C THR A 608 3.77 2.68 9.03
N GLN A 609 3.66 3.94 9.47
CA GLN A 609 4.07 4.35 10.82
C GLN A 609 3.25 3.65 11.91
N VAL A 610 1.94 3.48 11.69
CA VAL A 610 1.08 2.77 12.65
C VAL A 610 1.44 1.29 12.70
N ALA A 611 1.67 0.66 11.53
CA ALA A 611 2.09 -0.74 11.41
C ALA A 611 3.44 -0.99 12.12
N VAL A 612 4.46 -0.18 11.80
CA VAL A 612 5.79 -0.28 12.41
C VAL A 612 5.76 0.00 13.92
N LEU A 613 4.92 0.93 14.37
CA LEU A 613 4.79 1.22 15.80
C LEU A 613 4.13 0.08 16.57
N SER A 614 3.21 -0.65 15.96
CA SER A 614 2.60 -1.84 16.56
C SER A 614 3.66 -2.89 16.85
N GLU A 615 4.46 -3.23 15.87
CA GLU A 615 5.60 -4.16 15.98
C GLU A 615 6.64 -3.68 17.01
N TYR A 616 7.03 -2.39 16.96
CA TYR A 616 7.98 -1.79 17.91
C TYR A 616 7.53 -1.91 19.37
N ARG A 617 6.24 -1.94 19.63
CA ARG A 617 5.68 -2.11 20.97
C ARG A 617 5.69 -3.55 21.46
N GLN A 618 5.55 -4.50 20.55
CA GLN A 618 5.54 -5.94 20.86
C GLN A 618 6.97 -6.43 21.23
N HIS A 619 7.99 -5.97 20.50
CA HIS A 619 9.37 -6.41 20.66
C HIS A 619 10.21 -5.48 21.55
N LYS A 620 9.84 -5.38 22.85
CA LYS A 620 10.55 -4.50 23.78
C LYS A 620 11.97 -4.96 24.13
N ASN A 621 12.26 -6.25 24.04
CA ASN A 621 13.48 -6.87 24.56
C ASN A 621 14.52 -7.21 23.48
N HIS A 622 14.29 -6.93 22.21
CA HIS A 622 15.23 -7.18 21.11
C HIS A 622 15.86 -5.88 20.62
N ASP A 623 17.05 -5.55 21.08
CA ASP A 623 17.68 -4.25 20.80
C ASP A 623 17.91 -4.00 19.31
N MET A 624 18.40 -4.98 18.55
CA MET A 624 18.62 -4.84 17.11
C MET A 624 17.30 -4.64 16.32
N ARG A 625 16.27 -5.46 16.61
CA ARG A 625 14.96 -5.31 15.96
C ARG A 625 14.35 -3.95 16.29
N ARG A 626 14.46 -3.49 17.52
CA ARG A 626 14.05 -2.14 17.93
C ARG A 626 14.81 -1.04 17.22
N PHE A 627 16.10 -1.22 16.98
CA PHE A 627 16.90 -0.24 16.23
C PHE A 627 16.38 -0.09 14.80
N VAL A 628 16.21 -1.20 14.06
CA VAL A 628 15.67 -1.19 12.69
C VAL A 628 14.29 -0.54 12.63
N LEU A 629 13.37 -0.94 13.52
CA LEU A 629 12.04 -0.36 13.62
C LEU A 629 12.06 1.14 13.94
N LYS A 630 12.97 1.58 14.80
CA LYS A 630 13.16 2.99 15.13
C LYS A 630 13.67 3.79 13.93
N GLN A 631 14.58 3.23 13.14
CA GLN A 631 15.05 3.86 11.90
C GLN A 631 13.92 3.91 10.84
N SER A 632 13.17 2.82 10.69
CA SER A 632 12.00 2.75 9.81
C SER A 632 10.95 3.82 10.16
N LEU A 633 10.67 4.02 11.46
CA LEU A 633 9.78 5.08 11.92
C LEU A 633 10.33 6.49 11.60
N ARG A 634 11.63 6.72 11.83
CA ARG A 634 12.25 8.03 11.56
C ARG A 634 12.20 8.39 10.08
N ASP A 635 12.53 7.43 9.23
CA ASP A 635 12.50 7.61 7.78
C ASP A 635 11.08 7.88 7.29
N SER A 636 10.11 7.10 7.78
CA SER A 636 8.70 7.26 7.44
C SER A 636 8.12 8.61 7.94
N TYR A 637 8.56 9.14 9.10
CA TYR A 637 8.16 10.49 9.53
C TYR A 637 8.67 11.57 8.57
N TYR A 638 9.92 11.46 8.14
CA TYR A 638 10.50 12.40 7.20
C TYR A 638 9.81 12.34 5.84
N LEU A 639 9.58 11.15 5.30
CA LEU A 639 8.92 10.97 4.01
C LEU A 639 7.47 11.47 4.05
N CYS A 640 6.72 11.17 5.10
CA CYS A 640 5.39 11.71 5.31
C CYS A 640 5.37 13.25 5.37
N GLN A 641 6.31 13.87 6.11
CA GLN A 641 6.45 15.33 6.16
C GLN A 641 6.82 15.92 4.80
N LYS A 642 7.69 15.24 4.03
CA LYS A 642 8.08 15.64 2.68
C LYS A 642 6.87 15.61 1.75
N ALA A 643 6.15 14.50 1.69
CA ALA A 643 4.95 14.32 0.88
C ALA A 643 3.87 15.37 1.23
N LEU A 644 3.65 15.62 2.54
CA LEU A 644 2.70 16.63 3.01
C LEU A 644 3.10 18.04 2.55
N ASN A 645 4.38 18.39 2.63
CA ASN A 645 4.87 19.67 2.17
C ASN A 645 4.78 19.83 0.65
N GLN A 646 5.06 18.79 -0.11
CA GLN A 646 4.90 18.77 -1.57
C GLN A 646 3.43 18.88 -1.96
N SER A 647 2.53 18.18 -1.27
CA SER A 647 1.09 18.29 -1.45
C SER A 647 0.59 19.75 -1.27
N ILE A 648 1.05 20.45 -0.23
CA ILE A 648 0.68 21.85 -0.01
C ILE A 648 1.20 22.75 -1.14
N ASN A 649 2.44 22.52 -1.60
CA ASN A 649 3.06 23.33 -2.65
C ASN A 649 2.37 23.14 -4.01
N SER A 650 1.97 21.92 -4.34
CA SER A 650 1.29 21.63 -5.62
C SER A 650 -0.19 22.05 -5.62
N ALA A 651 -0.81 22.13 -4.43
CA ALA A 651 -2.22 22.48 -4.30
C ALA A 651 -2.50 23.97 -4.35
N PHE A 652 -1.64 24.79 -3.77
CA PHE A 652 -1.93 26.17 -3.44
C PHE A 652 -0.86 27.14 -3.95
N ASN A 653 -1.31 28.33 -4.36
CA ASN A 653 -0.42 29.43 -4.71
C ASN A 653 0.40 29.89 -3.46
N HIS A 654 1.39 30.73 -3.68
CA HIS A 654 2.41 31.10 -2.69
C HIS A 654 1.83 31.51 -1.31
N TYR A 655 0.91 32.46 -1.25
CA TYR A 655 0.38 32.97 0.04
C TYR A 655 -0.46 31.95 0.82
N PRO A 656 -1.47 31.26 0.23
CA PRO A 656 -2.20 30.21 0.94
C PRO A 656 -1.30 29.04 1.36
N SER A 657 -0.32 28.68 0.52
CA SER A 657 0.67 27.65 0.85
C SER A 657 1.50 28.03 2.07
N LEU A 658 1.98 29.29 2.15
CA LEU A 658 2.73 29.79 3.29
C LEU A 658 1.88 29.77 4.58
N PHE A 659 0.65 30.24 4.52
CA PHE A 659 -0.28 30.20 5.66
C PHE A 659 -0.51 28.77 6.17
N LEU A 660 -0.77 27.83 5.28
CA LEU A 660 -0.95 26.42 5.65
C LEU A 660 0.33 25.81 6.25
N LYS A 661 1.50 26.16 5.72
CA LYS A 661 2.77 25.73 6.32
C LYS A 661 2.97 26.21 7.73
N VAL A 662 2.58 27.45 8.04
CA VAL A 662 2.63 27.99 9.40
C VAL A 662 1.66 27.24 10.32
N LEU A 663 0.45 26.92 9.85
CA LEU A 663 -0.51 26.13 10.62
C LEU A 663 -0.03 24.69 10.89
N ILE A 664 0.57 24.05 9.90
CA ILE A 664 0.97 22.63 9.95
C ILE A 664 2.36 22.46 10.58
N PHE A 665 3.25 23.41 10.36
CA PHE A 665 4.62 23.40 10.87
C PHE A 665 4.93 24.64 11.73
N PRO A 666 4.18 24.86 12.83
CA PRO A 666 4.30 26.09 13.64
C PRO A 666 5.71 26.32 14.21
N PHE A 667 6.46 25.24 14.43
CA PHE A 667 7.87 25.28 14.90
C PHE A 667 8.84 24.73 13.86
N GLY A 668 8.54 24.92 12.57
CA GLY A 668 9.32 24.38 11.47
C GLY A 668 9.11 22.89 11.22
N LYS A 669 9.93 22.31 10.32
CA LYS A 669 9.88 20.91 9.91
C LYS A 669 10.73 20.04 10.85
N PRO A 670 10.16 19.33 11.82
CA PRO A 670 10.93 18.68 12.89
C PRO A 670 11.56 17.36 12.49
N PHE A 671 11.19 16.79 11.35
CA PHE A 671 11.67 15.49 10.91
C PHE A 671 12.74 15.68 9.83
N HIS A 672 13.90 15.08 10.08
CA HIS A 672 15.05 15.07 9.18
C HIS A 672 15.22 13.68 8.60
N PRO A 673 15.88 13.54 7.43
CA PRO A 673 16.21 12.23 6.89
C PRO A 673 16.85 11.35 7.97
N ALA A 674 16.46 10.09 8.03
CA ALA A 674 17.06 9.17 8.97
C ALA A 674 18.58 9.10 8.72
N GLY A 675 19.38 9.51 9.70
CA GLY A 675 20.81 9.32 9.66
C GLY A 675 21.10 7.84 9.88
N PHE A 676 21.17 7.06 8.82
CA PHE A 676 21.53 5.63 8.89
C PHE A 676 23.02 5.41 9.21
N ALA A 677 23.76 6.49 9.42
CA ALA A 677 25.16 6.46 9.80
C ALA A 677 25.28 6.25 11.31
N THR A 678 25.27 5.00 11.75
CA THR A 678 25.75 4.61 13.07
C THR A 678 26.99 3.75 12.87
N ASP A 679 27.91 3.85 13.83
CA ASP A 679 29.04 2.91 13.90
C ASP A 679 28.53 1.51 14.31
N GLU A 680 27.29 1.42 14.81
CA GLU A 680 26.58 0.17 15.03
C GLU A 680 26.13 -0.40 13.68
N MET A 681 26.74 -1.50 13.30
CA MET A 681 26.28 -2.32 12.19
C MET A 681 24.96 -2.99 12.55
N LEU A 682 24.01 -2.92 11.62
CA LEU A 682 22.93 -3.88 11.61
C LEU A 682 23.51 -5.19 11.11
N GLU A 683 23.81 -6.09 12.04
CA GLU A 683 23.90 -7.49 11.69
C GLU A 683 22.55 -7.91 11.10
N PRO A 684 22.51 -8.76 10.06
CA PRO A 684 21.26 -9.37 9.65
C PRO A 684 20.71 -10.01 10.91
N LEU A 685 19.45 -9.65 11.24
CA LEU A 685 18.80 -10.18 12.44
C LEU A 685 18.95 -11.70 12.42
N PRO A 686 19.57 -12.31 13.46
CA PRO A 686 19.65 -13.75 13.51
C PRO A 686 18.25 -14.33 13.39
N GLU A 687 18.13 -15.27 12.59
CA GLU A 687 17.05 -15.84 11.83
C GLU A 687 15.97 -16.57 12.62
N ASN A 688 15.49 -16.07 13.73
CA ASN A 688 14.30 -16.64 14.37
C ASN A 688 13.00 -16.44 13.56
N GLY A 689 13.11 -15.96 12.31
CA GLY A 689 12.03 -15.81 11.35
C GLY A 689 12.37 -16.20 9.92
N LEU A 690 13.60 -16.53 9.62
CA LEU A 690 14.11 -16.94 8.31
C LEU A 690 14.71 -18.35 8.37
N GLN A 691 13.94 -19.32 8.84
CA GLN A 691 14.17 -20.69 8.42
C GLN A 691 13.90 -20.70 6.92
N HIS A 692 14.99 -20.70 6.14
CA HIS A 692 15.07 -20.84 4.70
C HIS A 692 14.48 -19.73 3.81
N PRO A 693 15.09 -18.54 3.73
CA PRO A 693 14.71 -17.64 2.65
C PRO A 693 15.47 -17.92 1.36
N ILE A 694 16.54 -18.70 1.38
CA ILE A 694 17.47 -18.67 0.28
C ILE A 694 17.91 -20.09 -0.14
N GLN A 695 16.94 -20.96 -0.35
CA GLN A 695 17.17 -22.11 -1.25
C GLN A 695 17.18 -21.67 -2.73
N ALA A 696 17.11 -20.37 -3.00
CA ALA A 696 16.52 -19.90 -4.24
C ALA A 696 17.50 -19.54 -5.34
N THR A 697 18.70 -19.22 -5.08
CA THR A 697 19.69 -19.07 -6.12
C THR A 697 21.01 -19.61 -5.62
N ARG A 698 21.56 -20.62 -6.32
CA ARG A 698 22.92 -21.11 -6.06
C ARG A 698 23.91 -19.96 -5.88
N SER A 699 23.73 -18.85 -6.60
CA SER A 699 24.57 -17.67 -6.47
C SER A 699 24.49 -16.98 -5.11
N ILE A 700 23.30 -16.80 -4.53
CA ILE A 700 23.13 -16.16 -3.21
C ILE A 700 23.63 -17.08 -2.10
N THR A 701 23.35 -18.37 -2.20
CA THR A 701 23.83 -19.37 -1.26
C THR A 701 25.36 -19.43 -1.27
N ARG A 702 25.99 -19.50 -2.45
CA ARG A 702 27.44 -19.49 -2.60
C ARG A 702 28.09 -18.22 -2.03
N VAL A 703 27.49 -17.05 -2.28
CA VAL A 703 27.99 -15.79 -1.70
C VAL A 703 27.81 -15.76 -0.19
N ALA A 704 26.72 -16.30 0.34
CA ALA A 704 26.49 -16.43 1.77
C ALA A 704 27.51 -17.39 2.41
N ASP A 705 27.71 -18.57 1.83
CA ASP A 705 28.65 -19.57 2.32
C ASP A 705 30.09 -19.03 2.33
N ALA A 706 30.53 -18.41 1.23
CA ALA A 706 31.82 -17.75 1.16
C ALA A 706 31.98 -16.61 2.21
N SER A 707 30.93 -15.84 2.44
CA SER A 707 30.92 -14.81 3.47
C SER A 707 31.04 -15.40 4.89
N HIS A 708 30.31 -16.47 5.19
CA HIS A 708 30.39 -17.15 6.47
C HIS A 708 31.77 -17.77 6.72
N GLN A 709 32.34 -18.41 5.71
CA GLN A 709 33.70 -18.96 5.76
C GLN A 709 34.74 -17.85 6.00
N LEU A 710 34.64 -16.72 5.29
CA LEU A 710 35.55 -15.59 5.48
C LEU A 710 35.41 -14.97 6.89
N LEU A 711 34.20 -14.81 7.39
CA LEU A 711 33.94 -14.29 8.72
C LEU A 711 34.51 -15.21 9.80
N ALA A 712 34.37 -16.53 9.63
CA ALA A 712 34.97 -17.51 10.53
C ALA A 712 36.51 -17.44 10.50
N ALA A 713 37.12 -17.20 9.35
CA ALA A 713 38.55 -17.07 9.16
C ALA A 713 39.13 -15.67 9.45
N LYS A 714 38.31 -14.69 9.85
CA LYS A 714 38.69 -13.27 9.97
C LYS A 714 39.89 -13.03 10.92
N ASN A 715 39.93 -13.72 12.03
CA ASN A 715 41.04 -13.59 12.99
C ASN A 715 42.36 -14.11 12.39
N ILE A 716 42.30 -15.21 11.63
CA ILE A 716 43.42 -15.80 10.91
C ILE A 716 43.92 -14.84 9.83
N GLU A 717 43.01 -14.30 9.03
CA GLU A 717 43.32 -13.30 8.03
C GLU A 717 44.00 -12.05 8.61
N THR A 718 43.52 -11.60 9.77
CA THR A 718 44.09 -10.45 10.48
C THR A 718 45.53 -10.77 10.97
N ALA A 719 45.76 -11.97 11.48
CA ALA A 719 47.08 -12.41 11.88
C ALA A 719 48.07 -12.45 10.70
N VAL A 720 47.66 -13.02 9.56
CA VAL A 720 48.44 -13.06 8.32
C VAL A 720 48.74 -11.65 7.80
N THR A 721 47.72 -10.77 7.78
CA THR A 721 47.88 -9.38 7.33
C THR A 721 48.86 -8.60 8.22
N ASN A 722 48.74 -8.72 9.53
CA ASN A 722 49.62 -8.03 10.49
C ASN A 722 51.06 -8.51 10.37
N ALA A 723 51.26 -9.81 10.21
CA ALA A 723 52.58 -10.39 10.13
C ALA A 723 53.28 -10.12 8.79
N THR A 724 52.57 -10.11 7.70
CA THR A 724 53.11 -9.91 6.35
C THR A 724 53.12 -8.47 5.89
N GLY A 725 52.36 -7.58 6.54
CA GLY A 725 52.13 -6.21 6.11
C GLY A 725 51.29 -6.08 4.82
N LEU A 726 50.83 -7.20 4.26
CA LEU A 726 50.07 -7.27 3.02
C LEU A 726 48.67 -7.79 3.26
N THR A 727 47.68 -7.12 2.69
CA THR A 727 46.29 -7.56 2.78
C THR A 727 46.07 -8.81 1.94
N VAL A 728 45.45 -9.84 2.54
CA VAL A 728 45.07 -11.05 1.83
C VAL A 728 43.92 -10.73 0.84
N THR A 729 44.07 -11.15 -0.41
CA THR A 729 43.11 -10.97 -1.49
C THR A 729 42.99 -12.26 -2.28
N SER A 730 41.94 -12.39 -3.10
CA SER A 730 41.74 -13.53 -4.03
C SER A 730 42.89 -13.72 -5.03
N LYS A 731 43.78 -12.73 -5.18
CA LYS A 731 44.93 -12.78 -6.11
C LYS A 731 46.21 -13.22 -5.46
N ASN A 732 46.36 -13.09 -4.13
CA ASN A 732 47.61 -13.32 -3.42
C ASN A 732 47.49 -14.26 -2.20
N TYR A 733 46.28 -14.77 -1.93
CA TYR A 733 46.02 -15.53 -0.70
C TYR A 733 46.90 -16.78 -0.57
N GLN A 734 47.08 -17.54 -1.64
CA GLN A 734 47.87 -18.76 -1.64
C GLN A 734 49.31 -18.47 -1.17
N VAL A 735 49.97 -17.51 -1.80
CA VAL A 735 51.35 -17.13 -1.49
C VAL A 735 51.47 -16.59 -0.07
N LEU A 736 50.52 -15.79 0.41
CA LEU A 736 50.58 -15.22 1.75
C LEU A 736 50.28 -16.26 2.82
N ILE A 737 49.37 -17.20 2.58
CA ILE A 737 49.06 -18.31 3.48
C ILE A 737 50.27 -19.22 3.60
N ASP A 738 50.91 -19.62 2.50
CA ASP A 738 52.06 -20.49 2.46
C ASP A 738 53.28 -19.88 3.20
N ARG A 739 53.53 -18.59 2.98
CA ARG A 739 54.57 -17.85 3.73
C ARG A 739 54.29 -17.78 5.22
N SER A 740 53.03 -17.54 5.60
CA SER A 740 52.63 -17.43 7.00
C SER A 740 52.66 -18.80 7.71
N LEU A 741 52.34 -19.87 7.00
CA LEU A 741 52.47 -21.23 7.50
C LEU A 741 53.93 -21.62 7.68
N ALA A 742 54.81 -21.35 6.69
CA ALA A 742 56.25 -21.60 6.74
C ALA A 742 56.94 -20.79 7.85
N ALA A 743 56.44 -19.59 8.16
CA ALA A 743 56.89 -18.73 9.24
C ALA A 743 56.33 -19.10 10.64
N GLY A 744 55.45 -20.11 10.72
CA GLY A 744 54.83 -20.52 11.99
C GLY A 744 53.82 -19.53 12.58
N ILE A 745 53.30 -18.58 11.76
CA ILE A 745 52.36 -17.54 12.19
C ILE A 745 50.96 -18.14 12.34
N ILE A 746 50.59 -19.11 11.49
CA ILE A 746 49.35 -19.83 11.51
C ILE A 746 49.56 -21.35 11.51
N SER A 747 48.64 -22.10 12.09
CA SER A 747 48.65 -23.56 12.07
C SER A 747 48.22 -24.11 10.70
N VAL A 748 48.47 -25.39 10.44
CA VAL A 748 48.00 -26.09 9.23
C VAL A 748 46.50 -26.03 9.10
N GLU A 749 45.77 -26.26 10.19
CA GLU A 749 44.29 -26.20 10.21
C GLU A 749 43.77 -24.77 9.90
N GLN A 750 44.43 -23.75 10.45
CA GLN A 750 44.10 -22.34 10.16
C GLN A 750 44.41 -22.00 8.71
N ALA A 751 45.49 -22.52 8.13
CA ALA A 751 45.81 -22.32 6.73
C ALA A 751 44.77 -22.94 5.79
N GLU A 752 44.30 -24.16 6.10
CA GLU A 752 43.25 -24.84 5.35
C GLU A 752 41.91 -24.07 5.43
N GLN A 753 41.54 -23.61 6.62
CA GLN A 753 40.33 -22.82 6.82
C GLN A 753 40.37 -21.50 6.01
N LEU A 754 41.49 -20.80 5.99
CA LEU A 754 41.64 -19.56 5.24
C LEU A 754 41.70 -19.80 3.73
N ARG A 755 42.35 -20.91 3.29
CA ARG A 755 42.33 -21.34 1.86
C ARG A 755 40.90 -21.62 1.40
N ALA A 756 40.15 -22.43 2.10
CA ALA A 756 38.78 -22.76 1.75
C ALA A 756 37.88 -21.51 1.59
N ALA A 757 38.04 -20.52 2.48
CA ALA A 757 37.32 -19.26 2.37
C ALA A 757 37.70 -18.46 1.12
N TYR A 758 38.99 -18.38 0.78
CA TYR A 758 39.45 -17.65 -0.40
C TYR A 758 39.27 -18.41 -1.72
N ASP A 759 39.28 -19.75 -1.72
CA ASP A 759 38.93 -20.56 -2.85
C ASP A 759 37.43 -20.35 -3.24
N ALA A 760 36.56 -20.32 -2.24
CA ALA A 760 35.15 -20.00 -2.44
C ALA A 760 34.92 -18.58 -3.02
N ILE A 761 35.72 -17.59 -2.58
CA ILE A 761 35.67 -16.23 -3.14
C ILE A 761 36.21 -16.20 -4.58
N HIS A 762 37.31 -16.90 -4.83
CA HIS A 762 37.93 -16.99 -6.14
C HIS A 762 37.02 -17.65 -7.17
N ASP A 763 36.34 -18.74 -6.77
CA ASP A 763 35.31 -19.39 -7.60
C ASP A 763 34.16 -18.46 -7.95
N LEU A 764 33.69 -17.65 -7.00
CA LEU A 764 32.68 -16.63 -7.27
C LEU A 764 33.16 -15.57 -8.26
N GLU A 765 34.41 -15.14 -8.18
CA GLU A 765 35.00 -14.17 -9.13
C GLU A 765 35.13 -14.78 -10.54
N ILE A 766 35.53 -16.05 -10.67
CA ILE A 766 35.64 -16.75 -11.95
C ILE A 766 34.27 -16.94 -12.58
N ILE A 767 33.29 -17.47 -11.84
CA ILE A 767 31.92 -17.69 -12.34
C ILE A 767 31.32 -16.38 -12.83
N ASN A 768 31.60 -15.29 -12.13
CA ASN A 768 31.11 -13.98 -12.50
C ASN A 768 31.77 -13.41 -13.76
N HIS A 769 33.02 -13.75 -14.09
CA HIS A 769 33.75 -13.19 -15.23
C HIS A 769 33.60 -14.01 -16.51
N PHE A 770 33.52 -15.33 -16.43
CA PHE A 770 33.60 -16.23 -17.59
C PHE A 770 32.29 -16.94 -17.94
N GLY A 771 31.23 -16.76 -17.13
CA GLY A 771 29.93 -17.38 -17.36
C GLY A 771 29.89 -18.88 -17.02
N THR A 772 28.69 -19.41 -17.02
CA THR A 772 28.38 -20.77 -16.58
C THR A 772 28.76 -21.84 -17.63
N HIS A 773 29.96 -21.87 -18.14
CA HIS A 773 30.42 -23.04 -18.90
C HIS A 773 30.77 -24.25 -18.01
N TYR A 774 30.58 -24.15 -16.68
CA TYR A 774 30.80 -25.21 -15.71
C TYR A 774 29.53 -25.84 -15.13
N ASP A 775 28.34 -25.49 -15.64
CA ASP A 775 27.09 -26.14 -15.28
C ASP A 775 26.62 -27.09 -16.42
N GLN A 776 27.51 -27.99 -16.86
CA GLN A 776 27.16 -29.23 -17.55
C GLN A 776 27.31 -30.39 -16.59
#